data_c93ea46b4305dc3740f7eea1f262b914
#
_entry.id   c93ea46b4305dc3740f7eea1f262b914
#
_cell.length_a   1.000
_cell.length_b   1.000
_cell.length_c   1.000
_cell.angle_alpha   90.00
_cell.angle_beta   90.00
_cell.angle_gamma   90.00
#
_symmetry.space_group_name_H-M   'P 1'
#
loop_
_entity.id
_entity.type
_entity.pdbx_description
1 polymer ?
#
loop_
_entity_poly.entity_id
_entity_poly.type
_entity_poly.pdbx_seq_one_letter_code
_entity_poly.pdbx_strand_id
1 'polypeptide(L)'
;MLISLDWLKQYVDIKEDIKELDNALTMIGQEVEAIDIQGKGLDNVVIGHIVEYGKHPNSDKLTLVKVNIGEEEPLQIVCGAPNHKLGDKVVVAKIGAVLPGDFKIKKSKIRDVESFGMLCSQVELGIGEDGDGIIILPEDAPIGVEYRKYAGLDDVIFELEITPNRPDCLSHIGIAREIAAYYGRKVKYPSVTYTEAIDPTTKVAKVNIDDKDRCKRYMGRVIRNVTVGESPEWLKKRIRAMGLKPINNVVDITNFVMFEYNQPMHAFDLNKVANGSIVVREAKMGEKITTLDGVERELTNGELVIADDEKAIAIAGIIGGIGTEITSETKNIFLEVAYFTPENIRKTGRRLGISTDSSYRNERGIDIEGIPDASERAMALIAEIANGEILDGAIDKYIEKPQKYEIPLSLEKLNKFIGKELSPDVVGKILSNLGLGIRTLSQDTLVVIPPTYRGDLTRTADIYEEIIRMYGFENIEPVMPIENIQAGKKAENIDLIDNTKEILREIGLQEVINYSFIPKNVVDILNIKERVIEIKNPLSEDMAILRPTLMWSVLSNIRDNINRNQFDLRFCEVSRVFSPAEELANEDLRVCIGLAGRPERTLWNPKPEAYDFYTIKGYVEKLMEYMGIARHKLERSTNSNFHPGRSAELRIGNDVIGVFGEIHPDVQEKMEIKRERVYIAEIDLTKCVKYMKNSNKYEKIVKYPEVTRDLAIVLSKDVLVGNMIESLKKVSPIIEKIDIFDVYEGDKIEANKKSVAISIVLRNKEKTLDEKEINSAIEKILATISKDYNGEIRQ
;
A
#
# COMPACT_ATOMS: atom_id res chain seq x y z
N MET A 1 3.29 -10.89 11.16
CA MET A 1 3.73 -12.06 11.97
C MET A 1 2.80 -12.25 13.14
N LEU A 2 2.20 -13.44 13.31
CA LEU A 2 1.38 -13.74 14.48
C LEU A 2 2.24 -14.16 15.67
N ILE A 3 1.97 -13.60 16.85
CA ILE A 3 2.70 -13.85 18.09
C ILE A 3 1.72 -14.15 19.22
N SER A 4 1.84 -15.32 19.82
CA SER A 4 1.04 -15.75 20.97
C SER A 4 1.65 -15.21 22.27
N LEU A 5 0.87 -14.50 23.08
CA LEU A 5 1.29 -14.01 24.39
C LEU A 5 1.63 -15.14 25.36
N ASP A 6 0.81 -16.20 25.37
CA ASP A 6 1.06 -17.38 26.18
C ASP A 6 2.37 -18.08 25.83
N TRP A 7 2.74 -18.05 24.53
CA TRP A 7 3.99 -18.62 24.07
C TRP A 7 5.17 -17.72 24.44
N LEU A 8 5.06 -16.40 24.25
CA LEU A 8 6.08 -15.41 24.66
C LEU A 8 6.42 -15.50 26.17
N LYS A 9 5.42 -15.70 27.03
CA LYS A 9 5.62 -15.83 28.49
C LYS A 9 6.50 -17.01 28.88
N GLN A 10 6.74 -17.99 28.01
CA GLN A 10 7.71 -19.05 28.25
C GLN A 10 9.16 -18.54 28.18
N TYR A 11 9.43 -17.51 27.37
CA TYR A 11 10.77 -17.01 27.11
C TYR A 11 11.12 -15.73 27.86
N VAL A 12 10.13 -14.93 28.21
CA VAL A 12 10.33 -13.67 28.94
C VAL A 12 9.20 -13.45 29.96
N ASP A 13 9.56 -12.89 31.15
CA ASP A 13 8.59 -12.57 32.17
C ASP A 13 7.82 -11.29 31.77
N ILE A 14 6.57 -11.43 31.31
CA ILE A 14 5.70 -10.33 30.90
C ILE A 14 4.68 -10.07 32.00
N LYS A 15 4.74 -8.86 32.61
CA LYS A 15 3.87 -8.41 33.71
C LYS A 15 2.89 -7.33 33.25
N GLU A 16 3.17 -6.73 32.14
CA GLU A 16 2.44 -5.66 31.51
C GLU A 16 1.08 -6.14 31.02
N ASP A 17 0.09 -5.26 31.03
CA ASP A 17 -1.18 -5.53 30.40
C ASP A 17 -1.06 -5.48 28.85
N ILE A 18 -2.13 -5.89 28.16
CA ILE A 18 -2.14 -5.99 26.70
C ILE A 18 -1.83 -4.63 26.04
N LYS A 19 -2.38 -3.53 26.60
CA LYS A 19 -2.22 -2.18 26.05
C LYS A 19 -0.81 -1.62 26.27
N GLU A 20 -0.24 -1.89 27.43
CA GLU A 20 1.14 -1.49 27.74
C GLU A 20 2.13 -2.25 26.84
N LEU A 21 1.89 -3.56 26.61
CA LEU A 21 2.72 -4.37 25.73
C LEU A 21 2.60 -3.96 24.27
N ASP A 22 1.40 -3.66 23.80
CA ASP A 22 1.11 -3.11 22.46
C ASP A 22 1.92 -1.83 22.23
N ASN A 23 1.79 -0.87 23.15
CA ASN A 23 2.53 0.39 23.04
C ASN A 23 4.06 0.17 23.08
N ALA A 24 4.55 -0.72 23.94
CA ALA A 24 5.98 -1.00 24.03
C ALA A 24 6.52 -1.63 22.73
N LEU A 25 5.83 -2.62 22.18
CA LEU A 25 6.21 -3.26 20.91
C LEU A 25 6.26 -2.25 19.77
N THR A 26 5.22 -1.45 19.62
CA THR A 26 5.14 -0.42 18.57
C THR A 26 6.27 0.61 18.74
N MET A 27 6.52 1.10 19.96
CA MET A 27 7.55 2.12 20.21
C MET A 27 8.98 1.62 19.98
N ILE A 28 9.24 0.32 20.14
CA ILE A 28 10.56 -0.27 19.82
C ILE A 28 10.68 -0.73 18.36
N GLY A 29 9.69 -0.40 17.50
CA GLY A 29 9.72 -0.67 16.06
C GLY A 29 9.15 -2.02 15.64
N GLN A 30 8.34 -2.66 16.50
CA GLN A 30 7.57 -3.88 16.18
C GLN A 30 6.09 -3.49 16.17
N GLU A 31 5.64 -2.85 15.09
CA GLU A 31 4.28 -2.30 14.99
C GLU A 31 3.22 -3.39 15.15
N VAL A 32 2.24 -3.14 16.03
CA VAL A 32 1.10 -4.02 16.26
C VAL A 32 -0.04 -3.57 15.34
N GLU A 33 -0.33 -4.36 14.31
CA GLU A 33 -1.43 -4.08 13.37
C GLU A 33 -2.79 -4.50 13.92
N ALA A 34 -2.83 -5.63 14.64
CA ALA A 34 -4.05 -6.16 15.22
C ALA A 34 -3.79 -6.96 16.48
N ILE A 35 -4.80 -7.04 17.35
CA ILE A 35 -4.81 -7.86 18.56
C ILE A 35 -6.05 -8.71 18.56
N ASP A 36 -5.88 -10.04 18.49
CA ASP A 36 -6.95 -11.01 18.62
C ASP A 36 -6.96 -11.60 20.04
N ILE A 37 -8.00 -11.26 20.80
CA ILE A 37 -8.24 -11.83 22.13
C ILE A 37 -9.12 -13.05 21.95
N GLN A 38 -8.52 -14.23 21.96
CA GLN A 38 -9.24 -15.47 21.76
C GLN A 38 -10.29 -15.68 22.87
N GLY A 39 -11.41 -16.28 22.49
CA GLY A 39 -12.53 -16.50 23.43
C GLY A 39 -13.20 -15.22 23.94
N LYS A 40 -13.01 -14.10 23.27
CA LYS A 40 -13.78 -12.88 23.53
C LYS A 40 -15.27 -13.16 23.38
N GLY A 41 -16.05 -12.84 24.41
CA GLY A 41 -17.49 -13.16 24.45
C GLY A 41 -17.80 -14.54 25.04
N LEU A 42 -16.82 -15.31 25.51
CA LEU A 42 -17.04 -16.59 26.21
C LEU A 42 -16.98 -16.44 27.75
N ASP A 43 -17.12 -15.23 28.29
CA ASP A 43 -17.24 -14.99 29.71
C ASP A 43 -18.55 -15.58 30.26
N ASN A 44 -18.49 -16.27 31.43
CA ASN A 44 -19.61 -17.02 32.01
C ASN A 44 -20.09 -18.22 31.14
N VAL A 45 -19.22 -18.74 30.27
CA VAL A 45 -19.43 -20.04 29.61
C VAL A 45 -18.58 -21.08 30.31
N VAL A 46 -19.22 -22.15 30.85
CA VAL A 46 -18.57 -23.15 31.70
C VAL A 46 -18.88 -24.55 31.26
N ILE A 47 -18.11 -25.50 31.76
CA ILE A 47 -18.37 -26.94 31.57
C ILE A 47 -19.43 -27.41 32.56
N GLY A 48 -20.49 -28.01 32.05
CA GLY A 48 -21.54 -28.61 32.87
C GLY A 48 -21.67 -30.11 32.66
N HIS A 49 -22.32 -30.77 33.59
CA HIS A 49 -22.67 -32.21 33.57
C HIS A 49 -24.17 -32.37 33.69
N ILE A 50 -24.81 -33.05 32.75
CA ILE A 50 -26.26 -33.30 32.78
C ILE A 50 -26.57 -34.38 33.83
N VAL A 51 -27.18 -33.95 34.96
CA VAL A 51 -27.52 -34.81 36.08
C VAL A 51 -28.98 -35.27 36.09
N GLU A 52 -29.86 -34.56 35.44
CA GLU A 52 -31.26 -34.97 35.17
C GLU A 52 -31.63 -34.68 33.73
N TYR A 53 -32.40 -35.58 33.13
CA TYR A 53 -32.82 -35.48 31.72
C TYR A 53 -34.28 -35.89 31.58
N GLY A 54 -35.12 -35.08 30.97
CA GLY A 54 -36.52 -35.35 30.77
C GLY A 54 -37.11 -34.66 29.54
N LYS A 55 -38.29 -35.08 29.12
CA LYS A 55 -39.05 -34.37 28.07
C LYS A 55 -39.65 -33.11 28.61
N HIS A 56 -39.70 -32.08 27.75
CA HIS A 56 -40.36 -30.83 28.08
C HIS A 56 -41.87 -31.06 28.21
N PRO A 57 -42.55 -30.57 29.27
CA PRO A 57 -43.97 -30.84 29.50
C PRO A 57 -44.90 -30.33 28.40
N ASN A 58 -44.52 -29.27 27.70
CA ASN A 58 -45.33 -28.61 26.68
C ASN A 58 -44.73 -28.69 25.26
N SER A 59 -43.82 -29.63 25.00
CA SER A 59 -43.20 -29.77 23.68
C SER A 59 -42.54 -31.15 23.44
N ASP A 60 -42.87 -31.76 22.31
CA ASP A 60 -42.26 -33.05 21.89
C ASP A 60 -40.82 -32.89 21.32
N LYS A 61 -40.41 -31.63 20.94
CA LYS A 61 -39.12 -31.33 20.32
C LYS A 61 -38.09 -30.80 21.33
N LEU A 62 -38.48 -30.47 22.53
CA LEU A 62 -37.62 -29.90 23.56
C LEU A 62 -37.37 -30.89 24.70
N THR A 63 -36.20 -30.73 25.29
CA THR A 63 -35.79 -31.44 26.49
C THR A 63 -35.65 -30.46 27.64
N LEU A 64 -35.89 -30.94 28.86
CA LEU A 64 -35.67 -30.24 30.09
C LEU A 64 -34.55 -30.96 30.83
N VAL A 65 -33.43 -30.28 31.04
CA VAL A 65 -32.26 -30.86 31.71
C VAL A 65 -31.89 -30.08 32.96
N LYS A 66 -31.33 -30.77 33.97
CA LYS A 66 -30.61 -30.14 35.05
C LYS A 66 -29.12 -30.40 34.87
N VAL A 67 -28.35 -29.34 34.93
CA VAL A 67 -26.92 -29.33 34.61
C VAL A 67 -26.13 -28.87 35.82
N ASN A 68 -25.30 -29.74 36.37
CA ASN A 68 -24.36 -29.41 37.42
C ASN A 68 -23.17 -28.63 36.81
N ILE A 69 -22.98 -27.41 37.25
CA ILE A 69 -21.89 -26.51 36.82
C ILE A 69 -20.88 -26.24 37.94
N GLY A 70 -20.88 -27.05 38.99
CA GLY A 70 -20.03 -26.88 40.19
C GLY A 70 -20.56 -25.91 41.22
N GLU A 71 -21.81 -25.44 41.08
CA GLU A 71 -22.55 -24.63 42.05
C GLU A 71 -23.44 -25.55 42.95
N GLU A 72 -23.99 -25.01 44.08
CA GLU A 72 -24.75 -25.77 45.04
C GLU A 72 -26.00 -26.45 44.44
N GLU A 73 -26.68 -25.74 43.50
CA GLU A 73 -27.88 -26.29 42.82
C GLU A 73 -27.65 -26.42 41.32
N PRO A 74 -28.06 -27.54 40.70
CA PRO A 74 -27.97 -27.70 39.24
C PRO A 74 -28.86 -26.70 38.49
N LEU A 75 -28.39 -26.13 37.40
CA LEU A 75 -29.14 -25.22 36.55
C LEU A 75 -30.19 -25.98 35.72
N GLN A 76 -31.43 -25.51 35.78
CA GLN A 76 -32.47 -25.97 34.87
C GLN A 76 -32.36 -25.28 33.52
N ILE A 77 -32.25 -26.05 32.45
CA ILE A 77 -32.09 -25.53 31.08
C ILE A 77 -33.04 -26.27 30.13
N VAL A 78 -33.67 -25.54 29.25
CA VAL A 78 -34.48 -26.05 28.14
C VAL A 78 -33.61 -26.10 26.89
N CYS A 79 -33.48 -27.28 26.29
CA CYS A 79 -32.65 -27.47 25.10
C CYS A 79 -33.44 -28.05 23.94
N GLY A 80 -33.15 -27.55 22.72
CA GLY A 80 -33.75 -28.04 21.47
C GLY A 80 -32.86 -28.97 20.65
N ALA A 81 -31.61 -29.12 21.00
CA ALA A 81 -30.69 -30.01 20.30
C ALA A 81 -31.01 -31.47 20.52
N PRO A 82 -30.85 -32.34 19.50
CA PRO A 82 -31.22 -33.76 19.62
C PRO A 82 -30.08 -34.68 20.13
N ASN A 83 -28.84 -34.14 20.23
CA ASN A 83 -27.61 -34.93 20.37
C ASN A 83 -27.09 -35.12 21.80
N HIS A 84 -27.89 -34.80 22.83
CA HIS A 84 -27.46 -34.92 24.23
C HIS A 84 -28.29 -35.93 25.04
N LYS A 85 -27.73 -36.49 26.09
CA LYS A 85 -28.34 -37.45 26.98
C LYS A 85 -27.90 -37.26 28.44
N LEU A 86 -28.52 -38.00 29.34
CA LEU A 86 -28.11 -38.03 30.75
C LEU A 86 -26.64 -38.49 30.87
N GLY A 87 -25.87 -37.79 31.68
CA GLY A 87 -24.48 -38.06 31.95
C GLY A 87 -23.50 -37.31 31.04
N ASP A 88 -23.96 -36.67 29.97
CA ASP A 88 -23.07 -35.92 29.08
C ASP A 88 -22.44 -34.71 29.75
N LYS A 89 -21.17 -34.46 29.40
CA LYS A 89 -20.48 -33.19 29.67
C LYS A 89 -20.75 -32.24 28.53
N VAL A 90 -21.20 -31.02 28.87
CA VAL A 90 -21.70 -30.04 27.90
C VAL A 90 -21.16 -28.65 28.17
N VAL A 91 -21.21 -27.77 27.15
CA VAL A 91 -20.84 -26.34 27.30
C VAL A 91 -22.09 -25.55 27.65
N VAL A 92 -22.03 -24.79 28.74
CA VAL A 92 -23.17 -24.06 29.35
C VAL A 92 -22.86 -22.57 29.40
N ALA A 93 -23.65 -21.75 28.70
CA ALA A 93 -23.66 -20.31 28.87
C ALA A 93 -24.61 -19.95 30.02
N LYS A 94 -24.07 -19.41 31.15
CA LYS A 94 -24.82 -18.96 32.31
C LYS A 94 -25.55 -17.66 32.04
N ILE A 95 -26.53 -17.32 32.91
CA ILE A 95 -27.13 -15.97 32.90
C ILE A 95 -26.04 -14.92 33.03
N GLY A 96 -26.06 -13.90 32.17
CA GLY A 96 -25.06 -12.84 32.10
C GLY A 96 -23.96 -13.08 31.07
N ALA A 97 -23.86 -14.28 30.48
CA ALA A 97 -23.00 -14.49 29.32
C ALA A 97 -23.46 -13.63 28.12
N VAL A 98 -22.50 -13.11 27.37
CA VAL A 98 -22.74 -12.37 26.12
C VAL A 98 -21.99 -13.10 25.01
N LEU A 99 -22.71 -13.90 24.25
CA LEU A 99 -22.17 -14.68 23.15
C LEU A 99 -21.92 -13.81 21.90
N PRO A 100 -21.15 -14.31 20.92
CA PRO A 100 -20.92 -13.61 19.66
C PRO A 100 -22.21 -13.10 19.01
N GLY A 101 -22.18 -11.89 18.42
CA GLY A 101 -23.37 -11.21 17.90
C GLY A 101 -24.19 -10.46 18.97
N ASP A 102 -23.57 -10.12 20.11
CA ASP A 102 -24.21 -9.45 21.27
C ASP A 102 -25.41 -10.20 21.84
N PHE A 103 -25.40 -11.53 21.70
CA PHE A 103 -26.49 -12.39 22.19
C PHE A 103 -26.36 -12.60 23.72
N LYS A 104 -27.19 -11.87 24.48
CA LYS A 104 -27.16 -11.90 25.95
C LYS A 104 -28.02 -13.00 26.52
N ILE A 105 -27.40 -13.90 27.29
CA ILE A 105 -28.10 -14.95 28.01
C ILE A 105 -28.81 -14.38 29.24
N LYS A 106 -30.12 -14.53 29.27
CA LYS A 106 -30.99 -14.07 30.36
C LYS A 106 -31.88 -15.21 30.80
N LYS A 107 -32.39 -15.12 32.06
CA LYS A 107 -33.48 -15.99 32.48
C LYS A 107 -34.61 -15.87 31.46
N SER A 108 -35.01 -16.99 30.88
CA SER A 108 -36.06 -17.05 29.87
C SER A 108 -37.15 -18.08 30.26
N LYS A 109 -38.38 -17.87 29.73
CA LYS A 109 -39.48 -18.80 29.88
C LYS A 109 -39.82 -19.36 28.50
N ILE A 110 -39.52 -20.65 28.31
CA ILE A 110 -39.71 -21.34 27.01
C ILE A 110 -40.88 -22.29 27.16
N ARG A 111 -41.98 -22.03 26.44
CA ARG A 111 -43.24 -22.75 26.52
C ARG A 111 -43.68 -23.03 27.98
N ASP A 112 -43.69 -21.98 28.80
CA ASP A 112 -44.08 -21.98 30.22
C ASP A 112 -43.12 -22.64 31.20
N VAL A 113 -41.91 -23.09 30.75
CA VAL A 113 -40.87 -23.63 31.61
C VAL A 113 -39.68 -22.67 31.68
N GLU A 114 -39.20 -22.40 32.88
CA GLU A 114 -38.07 -21.50 33.11
C GLU A 114 -36.75 -22.17 32.68
N SER A 115 -35.89 -21.40 31.99
CA SER A 115 -34.51 -21.77 31.61
C SER A 115 -33.53 -20.77 32.19
N PHE A 116 -32.49 -21.22 32.86
CA PHE A 116 -31.50 -20.44 33.58
C PHE A 116 -30.14 -20.41 32.86
N GLY A 117 -30.10 -20.74 31.60
CA GLY A 117 -28.91 -20.77 30.77
C GLY A 117 -29.19 -21.39 29.39
N MET A 118 -28.14 -21.64 28.65
CA MET A 118 -28.20 -22.25 27.32
C MET A 118 -27.09 -23.28 27.18
N LEU A 119 -27.40 -24.44 26.58
CA LEU A 119 -26.39 -25.38 26.08
C LEU A 119 -25.94 -24.92 24.71
N CYS A 120 -24.62 -24.85 24.46
CA CYS A 120 -24.07 -24.19 23.30
C CYS A 120 -23.54 -25.16 22.22
N SER A 121 -23.78 -24.82 20.97
CA SER A 121 -23.11 -25.37 19.78
C SER A 121 -21.82 -24.61 19.45
N GLN A 122 -21.04 -25.09 18.48
CA GLN A 122 -19.84 -24.39 18.00
C GLN A 122 -20.19 -23.05 17.33
N VAL A 123 -21.30 -22.99 16.57
CA VAL A 123 -21.76 -21.78 15.90
C VAL A 123 -22.15 -20.69 16.89
N GLU A 124 -22.86 -21.05 17.97
CA GLU A 124 -23.27 -20.08 18.99
C GLU A 124 -22.12 -19.48 19.76
N LEU A 125 -21.04 -20.24 19.93
CA LEU A 125 -19.79 -19.79 20.55
C LEU A 125 -18.85 -19.08 19.56
N GLY A 126 -19.15 -19.09 18.25
CA GLY A 126 -18.29 -18.51 17.21
C GLY A 126 -16.95 -19.24 17.01
N ILE A 127 -16.89 -20.53 17.36
CA ILE A 127 -15.65 -21.34 17.33
C ILE A 127 -15.65 -22.42 16.24
N GLY A 128 -16.70 -22.50 15.44
CA GLY A 128 -16.83 -23.45 14.34
C GLY A 128 -18.15 -23.30 13.58
N GLU A 129 -18.32 -24.11 12.55
CA GLU A 129 -19.49 -24.07 11.64
C GLU A 129 -20.59 -25.11 12.00
N ASP A 130 -20.30 -26.02 12.95
CA ASP A 130 -21.26 -27.05 13.36
C ASP A 130 -22.34 -26.48 14.28
N GLY A 131 -23.55 -26.37 13.73
CA GLY A 131 -24.76 -25.91 14.40
C GLY A 131 -25.84 -27.00 14.60
N ASP A 132 -25.59 -28.23 14.14
CA ASP A 132 -26.59 -29.33 14.15
C ASP A 132 -26.84 -29.91 15.55
N GLY A 133 -25.97 -29.59 16.51
CA GLY A 133 -26.11 -30.03 17.91
C GLY A 133 -25.28 -29.17 18.86
N ILE A 134 -25.44 -29.46 20.17
CA ILE A 134 -24.59 -28.85 21.19
C ILE A 134 -23.23 -29.56 21.28
N ILE A 135 -22.25 -28.88 21.86
CA ILE A 135 -20.91 -29.46 22.11
C ILE A 135 -20.99 -30.47 23.22
N ILE A 136 -20.64 -31.75 22.92
CA ILE A 136 -20.47 -32.83 23.89
C ILE A 136 -18.96 -32.97 24.14
N LEU A 137 -18.57 -32.89 25.41
CA LEU A 137 -17.19 -33.00 25.85
C LEU A 137 -16.84 -34.41 26.33
N PRO A 138 -15.56 -34.80 26.39
CA PRO A 138 -15.09 -36.03 26.99
C PRO A 138 -15.56 -36.19 28.46
N GLU A 139 -15.69 -37.43 28.93
CA GLU A 139 -16.19 -37.75 30.30
C GLU A 139 -15.32 -37.16 31.41
N ASP A 140 -14.02 -37.00 31.15
CA ASP A 140 -13.03 -36.42 32.08
C ASP A 140 -13.04 -34.90 32.15
N ALA A 141 -13.82 -34.19 31.30
CA ALA A 141 -13.88 -32.73 31.28
C ALA A 141 -14.27 -32.17 32.67
N PRO A 142 -13.51 -31.20 33.26
CA PRO A 142 -13.70 -30.73 34.61
C PRO A 142 -14.92 -29.84 34.74
N ILE A 143 -15.87 -30.20 35.63
CA ILE A 143 -17.12 -29.45 35.83
C ILE A 143 -16.82 -28.07 36.43
N GLY A 144 -17.53 -27.04 35.96
CA GLY A 144 -17.47 -25.67 36.51
C GLY A 144 -16.29 -24.85 36.02
N VAL A 145 -15.35 -25.46 35.30
CA VAL A 145 -14.23 -24.73 34.70
C VAL A 145 -14.73 -23.89 33.53
N GLU A 146 -14.19 -22.68 33.37
CA GLU A 146 -14.48 -21.84 32.20
C GLU A 146 -14.11 -22.56 30.90
N TYR A 147 -15.06 -22.64 29.97
CA TYR A 147 -14.88 -23.37 28.73
C TYR A 147 -13.71 -22.83 27.90
N ARG A 148 -13.51 -21.49 27.88
CA ARG A 148 -12.37 -20.86 27.16
C ARG A 148 -11.01 -21.41 27.63
N LYS A 149 -10.84 -21.65 28.96
CA LYS A 149 -9.60 -22.21 29.50
C LYS A 149 -9.42 -23.67 29.13
N TYR A 150 -10.49 -24.45 29.23
CA TYR A 150 -10.47 -25.85 28.86
C TYR A 150 -10.19 -26.05 27.36
N ALA A 151 -10.83 -25.27 26.51
CA ALA A 151 -10.66 -25.32 25.07
C ALA A 151 -9.36 -24.65 24.57
N GLY A 152 -8.59 -24.04 25.49
CA GLY A 152 -7.38 -23.30 25.14
C GLY A 152 -7.64 -22.01 24.30
N LEU A 153 -8.81 -21.42 24.49
CA LEU A 153 -9.25 -20.18 23.82
C LEU A 153 -9.05 -18.98 24.75
N ASP A 154 -7.92 -18.91 25.45
CA ASP A 154 -7.60 -17.88 26.44
C ASP A 154 -6.30 -17.12 26.10
N ASP A 155 -5.78 -17.32 24.90
CA ASP A 155 -4.56 -16.64 24.43
C ASP A 155 -4.88 -15.27 23.83
N VAL A 156 -3.84 -14.44 23.72
CA VAL A 156 -3.87 -13.16 23.01
C VAL A 156 -2.85 -13.25 21.89
N ILE A 157 -3.31 -13.03 20.66
CA ILE A 157 -2.46 -13.08 19.47
C ILE A 157 -2.24 -11.65 18.98
N PHE A 158 -0.98 -11.23 18.95
CA PHE A 158 -0.57 -9.98 18.32
C PHE A 158 -0.22 -10.25 16.86
N GLU A 159 -0.75 -9.46 15.95
CA GLU A 159 -0.30 -9.40 14.58
C GLU A 159 0.71 -8.25 14.43
N LEU A 160 1.97 -8.61 14.16
CA LEU A 160 3.07 -7.66 14.06
C LEU A 160 3.48 -7.46 12.60
N GLU A 161 3.66 -6.19 12.19
CA GLU A 161 4.34 -5.85 10.95
C GLU A 161 5.86 -5.84 11.19
N ILE A 162 6.54 -6.87 10.68
CA ILE A 162 7.99 -7.00 10.81
C ILE A 162 8.68 -6.46 9.56
N THR A 163 9.49 -5.43 9.72
CA THR A 163 10.24 -4.81 8.64
C THR A 163 11.28 -5.78 8.04
N PRO A 164 11.59 -5.69 6.73
CA PRO A 164 12.48 -6.66 6.06
C PRO A 164 13.90 -6.72 6.62
N ASN A 165 14.39 -5.68 7.31
CA ASN A 165 15.70 -5.64 7.95
C ASN A 165 15.73 -6.37 9.31
N ARG A 166 14.57 -6.75 9.87
CA ARG A 166 14.44 -7.39 11.17
C ARG A 166 13.96 -8.85 11.08
N PRO A 167 14.59 -9.71 10.23
CA PRO A 167 14.15 -11.11 10.15
C PRO A 167 14.28 -11.86 11.48
N ASP A 168 15.17 -11.46 12.38
CA ASP A 168 15.31 -12.00 13.73
C ASP A 168 13.99 -11.97 14.53
N CYS A 169 13.13 -10.98 14.27
CA CYS A 169 11.81 -10.79 14.88
C CYS A 169 10.70 -11.65 14.25
N LEU A 170 10.98 -12.45 13.21
CA LEU A 170 10.04 -13.43 12.65
C LEU A 170 9.91 -14.71 13.51
N SER A 171 10.16 -14.61 14.81
CA SER A 171 10.09 -15.71 15.77
C SER A 171 9.70 -15.23 17.16
N HIS A 172 9.16 -16.14 17.97
CA HIS A 172 8.81 -15.85 19.36
C HIS A 172 10.05 -15.51 20.20
N ILE A 173 11.16 -16.20 20.00
CA ILE A 173 12.43 -15.92 20.70
C ILE A 173 12.97 -14.55 20.28
N GLY A 174 12.85 -14.17 19.00
CA GLY A 174 13.26 -12.84 18.53
C GLY A 174 12.47 -11.72 19.21
N ILE A 175 11.15 -11.82 19.23
CA ILE A 175 10.30 -10.84 19.94
C ILE A 175 10.55 -10.87 21.45
N ALA A 176 10.78 -12.05 22.04
CA ALA A 176 11.14 -12.15 23.45
C ALA A 176 12.46 -11.44 23.78
N ARG A 177 13.46 -11.45 22.86
CA ARG A 177 14.70 -10.67 22.99
C ARG A 177 14.44 -9.17 23.02
N GLU A 178 13.58 -8.69 22.14
CA GLU A 178 13.19 -7.27 22.07
C GLU A 178 12.48 -6.81 23.37
N ILE A 179 11.47 -7.57 23.80
CA ILE A 179 10.76 -7.30 25.06
C ILE A 179 11.71 -7.35 26.25
N ALA A 180 12.57 -8.35 26.30
CA ALA A 180 13.56 -8.50 27.36
C ALA A 180 14.55 -7.33 27.40
N ALA A 181 15.04 -6.89 26.25
CA ALA A 181 15.95 -5.75 26.13
C ALA A 181 15.31 -4.45 26.60
N TYR A 182 14.07 -4.18 26.20
CA TYR A 182 13.34 -2.97 26.56
C TYR A 182 13.07 -2.88 28.08
N TYR A 183 12.58 -3.96 28.68
CA TYR A 183 12.28 -3.98 30.12
C TYR A 183 13.50 -4.36 31.00
N GLY A 184 14.67 -4.60 30.40
CA GLY A 184 15.86 -5.00 31.14
C GLY A 184 15.73 -6.38 31.81
N ARG A 185 15.05 -7.32 31.17
CA ARG A 185 14.82 -8.71 31.61
C ARG A 185 15.75 -9.69 30.89
N LYS A 186 15.74 -10.94 31.30
CA LYS A 186 16.52 -12.00 30.65
C LYS A 186 15.59 -12.90 29.84
N VAL A 187 16.07 -13.33 28.68
CA VAL A 187 15.42 -14.37 27.90
C VAL A 187 15.72 -15.74 28.49
N LYS A 188 14.70 -16.57 28.59
CA LYS A 188 14.78 -17.97 29.00
C LYS A 188 14.69 -18.83 27.75
N TYR A 189 15.80 -19.39 27.34
CA TYR A 189 15.82 -20.34 26.22
C TYR A 189 15.29 -21.71 26.67
N PRO A 190 14.60 -22.46 25.77
CA PRO A 190 14.14 -23.80 26.09
C PRO A 190 15.33 -24.72 26.36
N SER A 191 15.20 -25.57 27.38
CA SER A 191 16.21 -26.62 27.64
C SER A 191 16.05 -27.74 26.63
N VAL A 192 17.16 -28.18 26.03
CA VAL A 192 17.20 -29.27 25.07
C VAL A 192 17.96 -30.44 25.71
N THR A 193 17.31 -31.58 25.88
CA THR A 193 17.92 -32.81 26.39
C THR A 193 17.39 -33.99 25.62
N TYR A 194 18.26 -34.80 25.06
CA TYR A 194 17.95 -36.07 24.40
C TYR A 194 19.15 -37.01 24.50
N THR A 195 18.95 -38.28 24.17
CA THR A 195 19.99 -39.29 24.10
C THR A 195 20.19 -39.70 22.65
N GLU A 196 21.43 -39.77 22.19
CA GLU A 196 21.79 -40.29 20.87
C GLU A 196 22.10 -41.77 20.93
N ALA A 197 21.73 -42.49 19.87
CA ALA A 197 22.07 -43.88 19.64
C ALA A 197 23.58 -44.01 19.28
N ILE A 198 24.07 -45.23 19.30
CA ILE A 198 25.49 -45.53 19.00
C ILE A 198 25.77 -45.40 17.48
N ASP A 199 24.78 -45.68 16.63
CA ASP A 199 24.95 -45.63 15.18
C ASP A 199 25.11 -44.18 14.68
N PRO A 200 26.17 -43.82 13.92
CA PRO A 200 26.32 -42.47 13.45
C PRO A 200 25.38 -42.14 12.27
N THR A 201 24.93 -40.92 12.22
CA THR A 201 24.11 -40.33 11.10
C THR A 201 24.76 -40.57 9.74
N THR A 202 26.09 -40.47 9.66
CA THR A 202 26.87 -40.64 8.41
C THR A 202 26.87 -42.06 7.85
N LYS A 203 26.39 -43.04 8.61
CA LYS A 203 26.26 -44.43 8.13
C LYS A 203 25.10 -44.61 7.16
N VAL A 204 24.06 -43.78 7.30
CA VAL A 204 22.77 -43.94 6.59
C VAL A 204 22.42 -42.76 5.70
N ALA A 205 23.08 -41.61 5.88
CA ALA A 205 22.85 -40.46 5.07
C ALA A 205 24.16 -39.79 4.70
N LYS A 206 24.17 -39.09 3.57
CA LYS A 206 25.27 -38.25 3.10
C LYS A 206 24.75 -36.93 2.53
N VAL A 207 25.51 -35.86 2.68
CA VAL A 207 25.16 -34.53 2.17
C VAL A 207 26.32 -34.00 1.33
N ASN A 208 26.04 -33.56 0.12
CA ASN A 208 26.95 -32.83 -0.75
C ASN A 208 26.35 -31.48 -1.10
N ILE A 209 27.19 -30.44 -1.11
CA ILE A 209 26.84 -29.10 -1.58
C ILE A 209 27.68 -28.82 -2.83
N ASP A 210 27.03 -28.92 -3.98
CA ASP A 210 27.64 -28.62 -5.28
C ASP A 210 27.69 -27.11 -5.50
N ASP A 211 26.60 -26.41 -5.12
CA ASP A 211 26.48 -24.97 -5.19
C ASP A 211 26.80 -24.29 -3.84
N LYS A 212 28.08 -24.03 -3.66
CA LYS A 212 28.61 -23.42 -2.42
C LYS A 212 28.31 -21.93 -2.29
N ASP A 213 27.99 -21.27 -3.37
CA ASP A 213 27.64 -19.83 -3.36
C ASP A 213 26.23 -19.58 -2.86
N ARG A 214 25.30 -20.45 -3.21
CA ARG A 214 23.90 -20.32 -2.85
C ARG A 214 23.48 -21.09 -1.59
N CYS A 215 24.28 -22.06 -1.14
CA CYS A 215 24.09 -22.77 0.13
C CYS A 215 25.37 -22.66 0.97
N LYS A 216 25.37 -21.84 2.03
CA LYS A 216 26.53 -21.58 2.87
C LYS A 216 26.67 -22.55 4.05
N ARG A 217 25.57 -23.12 4.53
CA ARG A 217 25.53 -24.14 5.57
C ARG A 217 24.37 -25.09 5.38
N TYR A 218 24.59 -26.36 5.51
CA TYR A 218 23.55 -27.40 5.46
C TYR A 218 23.79 -28.41 6.58
N MET A 219 22.85 -28.51 7.50
CA MET A 219 22.89 -29.48 8.58
C MET A 219 21.81 -30.53 8.37
N GLY A 220 22.21 -31.80 8.38
CA GLY A 220 21.32 -32.96 8.31
C GLY A 220 21.46 -33.82 9.55
N ARG A 221 20.32 -34.22 10.12
CA ARG A 221 20.24 -35.21 11.21
C ARG A 221 19.29 -36.31 10.86
N VAL A 222 19.51 -37.50 11.47
CA VAL A 222 18.63 -38.66 11.23
C VAL A 222 18.00 -39.13 12.54
N ILE A 223 16.71 -39.39 12.47
CA ILE A 223 15.94 -40.02 13.55
C ILE A 223 15.20 -41.24 12.99
N ARG A 224 15.28 -42.38 13.69
CA ARG A 224 14.69 -43.66 13.27
C ARG A 224 13.51 -44.03 14.14
N ASN A 225 12.78 -45.03 13.65
CA ASN A 225 11.69 -45.70 14.39
C ASN A 225 10.60 -44.72 14.88
N VAL A 226 10.39 -43.62 14.17
CA VAL A 226 9.36 -42.65 14.53
C VAL A 226 7.95 -43.23 14.36
N THR A 227 7.03 -42.76 15.21
CA THR A 227 5.61 -43.00 15.08
C THR A 227 4.92 -41.69 14.68
N VAL A 228 4.60 -41.58 13.40
CA VAL A 228 3.87 -40.42 12.90
C VAL A 228 2.39 -40.57 13.26
N GLY A 229 1.83 -39.53 13.85
CA GLY A 229 0.45 -39.49 14.32
C GLY A 229 -0.02 -38.06 14.61
N GLU A 230 -1.13 -37.93 15.31
CA GLU A 230 -1.63 -36.63 15.72
C GLU A 230 -0.70 -35.92 16.70
N SER A 231 -0.57 -34.62 16.57
CA SER A 231 0.15 -33.78 17.51
C SER A 231 -0.58 -33.71 18.86
N PRO A 232 0.14 -33.59 20.00
CA PRO A 232 -0.48 -33.33 21.28
C PRO A 232 -1.17 -31.95 21.27
N GLU A 233 -2.20 -31.78 22.11
CA GLU A 233 -3.05 -30.56 22.09
C GLU A 233 -2.28 -29.24 22.30
N TRP A 234 -1.25 -29.25 23.15
CA TRP A 234 -0.43 -28.06 23.35
C TRP A 234 0.26 -27.60 22.05
N LEU A 235 0.73 -28.56 21.23
CA LEU A 235 1.37 -28.27 19.94
C LEU A 235 0.34 -27.79 18.91
N LYS A 236 -0.81 -28.46 18.83
CA LYS A 236 -1.94 -28.05 17.99
C LYS A 236 -2.40 -26.62 18.33
N LYS A 237 -2.49 -26.29 19.63
CA LYS A 237 -2.81 -24.92 20.08
C LYS A 237 -1.81 -23.91 19.53
N ARG A 238 -0.49 -24.17 19.61
CA ARG A 238 0.56 -23.27 19.08
C ARG A 238 0.50 -23.12 17.56
N ILE A 239 0.29 -24.21 16.84
CA ILE A 239 0.17 -24.20 15.38
C ILE A 239 -1.07 -23.41 14.93
N ARG A 240 -2.23 -23.60 15.58
CA ARG A 240 -3.44 -22.83 15.29
C ARG A 240 -3.27 -21.35 15.60
N ALA A 241 -2.57 -21.01 16.68
CA ALA A 241 -2.25 -19.61 17.03
C ALA A 241 -1.42 -18.89 15.95
N MET A 242 -0.66 -19.63 15.14
CA MET A 242 0.07 -19.12 13.97
C MET A 242 -0.76 -19.12 12.68
N GLY A 243 -2.06 -19.38 12.75
CA GLY A 243 -2.95 -19.45 11.59
C GLY A 243 -2.79 -20.70 10.74
N LEU A 244 -2.04 -21.71 11.21
CA LEU A 244 -1.80 -22.96 10.50
C LEU A 244 -2.75 -24.07 10.95
N LYS A 245 -3.05 -24.99 10.03
CA LYS A 245 -3.79 -26.22 10.35
C LYS A 245 -2.80 -27.30 10.79
N PRO A 246 -2.98 -27.93 11.96
CA PRO A 246 -2.19 -29.08 12.36
C PRO A 246 -2.27 -30.22 11.33
N ILE A 247 -1.13 -30.85 11.03
CA ILE A 247 -1.00 -31.93 10.03
C ILE A 247 -0.67 -33.25 10.71
N ASN A 248 0.52 -33.34 11.29
CA ASN A 248 0.98 -34.48 12.08
C ASN A 248 2.11 -34.04 13.02
N ASN A 249 2.46 -34.85 13.99
CA ASN A 249 3.42 -34.53 15.03
C ASN A 249 4.81 -34.13 14.50
N VAL A 250 5.28 -34.65 13.37
CA VAL A 250 6.58 -34.33 12.80
C VAL A 250 6.54 -32.98 12.08
N VAL A 251 5.59 -32.77 11.16
CA VAL A 251 5.43 -31.53 10.40
C VAL A 251 5.09 -30.37 11.32
N ASP A 252 4.24 -30.60 12.31
CA ASP A 252 3.87 -29.54 13.27
C ASP A 252 5.06 -29.14 14.16
N ILE A 253 5.97 -30.08 14.50
CA ILE A 253 7.22 -29.73 15.20
C ILE A 253 8.12 -28.89 14.32
N THR A 254 8.29 -29.21 13.03
CA THR A 254 9.13 -28.39 12.13
C THR A 254 8.58 -26.97 11.99
N ASN A 255 7.25 -26.83 11.87
CA ASN A 255 6.60 -25.52 11.86
C ASN A 255 6.74 -24.80 13.21
N PHE A 256 6.53 -25.51 14.33
CA PHE A 256 6.68 -24.93 15.66
C PHE A 256 8.07 -24.35 15.87
N VAL A 257 9.15 -25.09 15.56
CA VAL A 257 10.53 -24.64 15.74
C VAL A 257 10.87 -23.50 14.76
N MET A 258 10.30 -23.50 13.56
CA MET A 258 10.44 -22.36 12.63
C MET A 258 9.88 -21.06 13.24
N PHE A 259 8.70 -21.09 13.86
CA PHE A 259 8.10 -19.92 14.53
C PHE A 259 8.76 -19.62 15.88
N GLU A 260 9.41 -20.61 16.51
CA GLU A 260 10.13 -20.45 17.76
C GLU A 260 11.47 -19.73 17.56
N TYR A 261 12.29 -20.19 16.57
CA TYR A 261 13.69 -19.78 16.34
C TYR A 261 13.95 -18.94 15.07
N ASN A 262 12.96 -18.73 14.21
CA ASN A 262 13.14 -18.20 12.85
C ASN A 262 14.07 -19.08 11.98
N GLN A 263 13.98 -20.39 12.12
CA GLN A 263 14.80 -21.36 11.38
C GLN A 263 13.88 -22.30 10.60
N PRO A 264 13.61 -22.03 9.30
CA PRO A 264 12.93 -22.98 8.44
C PRO A 264 13.68 -24.30 8.38
N MET A 265 12.91 -25.39 8.40
CA MET A 265 13.45 -26.74 8.32
C MET A 265 12.52 -27.65 7.54
N HIS A 266 13.07 -28.75 7.02
CA HIS A 266 12.27 -29.73 6.31
C HIS A 266 12.58 -31.14 6.77
N ALA A 267 11.55 -31.98 6.89
CA ALA A 267 11.68 -33.39 7.23
C ALA A 267 11.39 -34.25 6.00
N PHE A 268 12.35 -35.04 5.57
CA PHE A 268 12.21 -36.01 4.49
C PHE A 268 12.00 -37.43 5.05
N ASP A 269 11.14 -38.24 4.41
CA ASP A 269 11.13 -39.66 4.61
C ASP A 269 12.41 -40.25 4.03
N LEU A 270 13.36 -40.62 4.91
CA LEU A 270 14.67 -41.11 4.50
C LEU A 270 14.60 -42.37 3.64
N ASN A 271 13.56 -43.20 3.82
CA ASN A 271 13.41 -44.42 3.02
C ASN A 271 13.02 -44.13 1.57
N LYS A 272 12.53 -42.94 1.30
CA LYS A 272 12.15 -42.45 -0.05
C LYS A 272 13.23 -41.60 -0.72
N VAL A 273 14.32 -41.29 0.00
CA VAL A 273 15.49 -40.57 -0.54
C VAL A 273 16.45 -41.58 -1.13
N ALA A 274 16.71 -41.49 -2.41
CA ALA A 274 17.57 -42.47 -3.11
C ALA A 274 18.98 -42.53 -2.51
N ASN A 275 19.38 -43.72 -2.06
CA ASN A 275 20.68 -44.01 -1.40
C ASN A 275 20.97 -43.17 -0.14
N GLY A 276 19.96 -42.59 0.52
CA GLY A 276 20.14 -41.64 1.63
C GLY A 276 21.02 -40.45 1.27
N SER A 277 21.04 -40.05 0.01
CA SER A 277 21.91 -39.01 -0.54
C SER A 277 21.15 -37.72 -0.73
N ILE A 278 21.68 -36.64 -0.14
CA ILE A 278 21.20 -35.27 -0.34
C ILE A 278 22.25 -34.49 -1.10
N VAL A 279 21.85 -33.87 -2.21
CA VAL A 279 22.72 -33.04 -3.05
C VAL A 279 22.07 -31.68 -3.23
N VAL A 280 22.70 -30.62 -2.71
CA VAL A 280 22.25 -29.23 -2.93
C VAL A 280 22.93 -28.72 -4.18
N ARG A 281 22.17 -28.55 -5.25
CA ARG A 281 22.67 -28.22 -6.58
C ARG A 281 21.76 -27.23 -7.33
N GLU A 282 22.29 -26.67 -8.38
CA GLU A 282 21.50 -25.96 -9.38
C GLU A 282 20.52 -26.90 -10.08
N ALA A 283 19.32 -26.43 -10.35
CA ALA A 283 18.35 -27.18 -11.15
C ALA A 283 18.84 -27.32 -12.60
N LYS A 284 18.51 -28.41 -13.26
CA LYS A 284 18.76 -28.56 -14.69
C LYS A 284 17.69 -27.80 -15.48
N MET A 285 18.08 -27.26 -16.64
CA MET A 285 17.14 -26.60 -17.54
C MET A 285 16.01 -27.54 -17.93
N GLY A 286 14.74 -27.14 -17.68
CA GLY A 286 13.57 -27.97 -17.96
C GLY A 286 13.32 -29.09 -16.95
N GLU A 287 14.05 -29.15 -15.84
CA GLU A 287 13.82 -30.09 -14.75
C GLU A 287 12.44 -29.85 -14.13
N LYS A 288 11.66 -30.90 -13.98
CA LYS A 288 10.32 -30.80 -13.41
C LYS A 288 10.25 -31.32 -12.00
N ILE A 289 9.50 -30.63 -11.16
CA ILE A 289 9.19 -31.05 -9.80
C ILE A 289 7.70 -30.77 -9.49
N THR A 290 7.04 -31.75 -8.91
CA THR A 290 5.70 -31.54 -8.34
C THR A 290 5.87 -31.20 -6.87
N THR A 291 5.46 -30.00 -6.47
CA THR A 291 5.62 -29.48 -5.11
C THR A 291 4.45 -29.86 -4.21
N LEU A 292 4.60 -29.71 -2.87
CA LEU A 292 3.60 -30.14 -1.87
C LEU A 292 2.21 -29.50 -2.03
N ASP A 293 2.09 -28.40 -2.76
CA ASP A 293 0.81 -27.78 -3.13
C ASP A 293 0.15 -28.44 -4.35
N GLY A 294 0.73 -29.54 -4.88
CA GLY A 294 0.19 -30.32 -5.99
C GLY A 294 0.47 -29.75 -7.39
N VAL A 295 1.26 -28.69 -7.50
CA VAL A 295 1.55 -28.03 -8.79
C VAL A 295 2.85 -28.55 -9.39
N GLU A 296 2.82 -28.99 -10.64
CA GLU A 296 4.04 -29.31 -11.41
C GLU A 296 4.70 -28.02 -11.87
N ARG A 297 6.00 -27.88 -11.60
CA ARG A 297 6.79 -26.72 -11.95
C ARG A 297 7.99 -27.10 -12.78
N GLU A 298 8.22 -26.33 -13.83
CA GLU A 298 9.41 -26.43 -14.67
C GLU A 298 10.47 -25.45 -14.17
N LEU A 299 11.65 -25.98 -13.89
CA LEU A 299 12.77 -25.25 -13.34
C LEU A 299 13.77 -24.84 -14.44
N THR A 300 14.56 -23.83 -14.13
CA THR A 300 15.69 -23.39 -14.96
C THR A 300 16.99 -23.51 -14.17
N ASN A 301 18.11 -23.25 -14.81
CA ASN A 301 19.42 -23.20 -14.12
C ASN A 301 19.57 -22.03 -13.13
N GLY A 302 18.54 -21.21 -12.93
CA GLY A 302 18.55 -20.13 -11.92
C GLY A 302 18.10 -20.57 -10.53
N GLU A 303 17.41 -21.70 -10.41
CA GLU A 303 16.87 -22.20 -9.14
C GLU A 303 17.84 -23.14 -8.45
N LEU A 304 17.82 -23.09 -7.11
CA LEU A 304 18.54 -24.04 -6.26
C LEU A 304 17.57 -25.14 -5.83
N VAL A 305 17.98 -26.39 -5.97
CA VAL A 305 17.20 -27.56 -5.55
C VAL A 305 17.96 -28.39 -4.53
N ILE A 306 17.19 -29.07 -3.69
CA ILE A 306 17.64 -30.22 -2.93
C ILE A 306 17.24 -31.44 -3.75
N ALA A 307 18.23 -32.24 -4.10
CA ALA A 307 18.06 -33.45 -4.89
C ALA A 307 18.56 -34.66 -4.13
N ASP A 308 18.08 -35.83 -4.51
CA ASP A 308 18.73 -37.09 -4.21
C ASP A 308 19.65 -37.54 -5.38
N ASP A 309 20.10 -38.78 -5.39
CA ASP A 309 20.95 -39.29 -6.47
C ASP A 309 20.21 -39.39 -7.82
N GLU A 310 18.86 -39.27 -7.84
CA GLU A 310 18.04 -39.50 -9.03
C GLU A 310 17.40 -38.20 -9.55
N LYS A 311 16.80 -37.41 -8.66
CA LYS A 311 15.95 -36.27 -9.01
C LYS A 311 15.95 -35.14 -7.96
N ALA A 312 15.40 -34.00 -8.33
CA ALA A 312 15.06 -32.94 -7.37
C ALA A 312 13.90 -33.38 -6.46
N ILE A 313 14.05 -33.18 -5.16
CA ILE A 313 13.06 -33.53 -4.12
C ILE A 313 12.52 -32.33 -3.35
N ALA A 314 13.14 -31.16 -3.49
CA ALA A 314 12.62 -29.91 -2.97
C ALA A 314 13.20 -28.72 -3.75
N ILE A 315 12.48 -27.60 -3.74
CA ILE A 315 13.03 -26.29 -4.13
C ILE A 315 13.61 -25.67 -2.87
N ALA A 316 14.93 -25.52 -2.83
CA ALA A 316 15.69 -25.18 -1.64
C ALA A 316 15.16 -23.91 -0.93
N GLY A 317 14.83 -24.02 0.34
CA GLY A 317 14.34 -22.93 1.19
C GLY A 317 12.95 -22.37 0.83
N ILE A 318 12.24 -22.97 -0.13
CA ILE A 318 10.93 -22.49 -0.61
C ILE A 318 9.83 -23.52 -0.31
N ILE A 319 9.88 -24.72 -0.92
CA ILE A 319 8.82 -25.72 -0.78
C ILE A 319 9.34 -27.13 -1.07
N GLY A 320 8.89 -28.11 -0.30
CA GLY A 320 9.16 -29.51 -0.52
C GLY A 320 8.48 -30.09 -1.77
N GLY A 321 9.05 -31.15 -2.32
CA GLY A 321 8.44 -31.93 -3.40
C GLY A 321 7.60 -33.10 -2.89
N ILE A 322 6.63 -33.53 -3.70
CA ILE A 322 5.84 -34.75 -3.48
C ILE A 322 6.74 -35.98 -3.70
N GLY A 323 6.54 -36.99 -2.85
CA GLY A 323 7.21 -38.29 -2.93
C GLY A 323 8.24 -38.55 -1.84
N THR A 324 8.69 -37.49 -1.14
CA THR A 324 9.59 -37.64 0.02
C THR A 324 9.01 -37.01 1.30
N GLU A 325 7.74 -36.61 1.24
CA GLU A 325 7.00 -36.06 2.38
C GLU A 325 6.77 -37.09 3.49
N ILE A 326 6.58 -36.58 4.70
CA ILE A 326 6.23 -37.37 5.89
C ILE A 326 4.78 -37.84 5.78
N THR A 327 4.59 -39.16 5.90
CA THR A 327 3.29 -39.81 5.91
C THR A 327 3.14 -40.66 7.18
N SER A 328 1.94 -41.20 7.43
CA SER A 328 1.70 -42.15 8.55
C SER A 328 2.59 -43.44 8.50
N GLU A 329 3.12 -43.74 7.33
CA GLU A 329 3.98 -44.91 7.08
C GLU A 329 5.47 -44.62 7.35
N THR A 330 5.85 -43.34 7.48
CA THR A 330 7.24 -42.94 7.65
C THR A 330 7.82 -43.45 8.96
N LYS A 331 8.99 -44.08 8.91
CA LYS A 331 9.71 -44.62 10.07
C LYS A 331 11.07 -43.97 10.30
N ASN A 332 11.72 -43.48 9.26
CA ASN A 332 13.04 -42.86 9.33
C ASN A 332 12.98 -41.47 8.69
N ILE A 333 13.45 -40.48 9.43
CA ILE A 333 13.42 -39.08 9.03
C ILE A 333 14.83 -38.58 8.83
N PHE A 334 15.05 -37.84 7.73
CA PHE A 334 16.17 -36.94 7.57
C PHE A 334 15.69 -35.53 7.79
N LEU A 335 16.15 -34.87 8.86
CA LEU A 335 15.85 -33.49 9.17
C LEU A 335 16.89 -32.57 8.56
N GLU A 336 16.45 -31.64 7.71
CA GLU A 336 17.22 -30.56 7.10
C GLU A 336 17.05 -29.28 7.89
N VAL A 337 18.15 -28.60 8.20
CA VAL A 337 18.19 -27.19 8.61
C VAL A 337 19.35 -26.53 7.89
N ALA A 338 19.06 -25.55 7.01
CA ALA A 338 20.07 -25.02 6.10
C ALA A 338 19.97 -23.52 5.93
N TYR A 339 21.09 -22.90 5.54
CA TYR A 339 21.16 -21.48 5.14
C TYR A 339 21.33 -21.39 3.63
N PHE A 340 20.38 -20.72 3.00
CA PHE A 340 20.39 -20.39 1.57
C PHE A 340 20.52 -18.88 1.38
N THR A 341 21.22 -18.43 0.32
CA THR A 341 21.38 -16.99 0.06
C THR A 341 20.03 -16.34 -0.24
N PRO A 342 19.68 -15.26 0.49
CA PRO A 342 18.37 -14.60 0.41
C PRO A 342 17.98 -14.16 -1.01
N GLU A 343 18.93 -13.65 -1.79
CA GLU A 343 18.72 -13.16 -3.14
C GLU A 343 18.22 -14.25 -4.09
N ASN A 344 18.75 -15.47 -3.94
CA ASN A 344 18.33 -16.60 -4.77
C ASN A 344 16.91 -17.05 -4.42
N ILE A 345 16.59 -17.15 -3.13
CA ILE A 345 15.23 -17.51 -2.67
C ILE A 345 14.22 -16.50 -3.18
N ARG A 346 14.50 -15.21 -3.05
CA ARG A 346 13.64 -14.14 -3.53
C ARG A 346 13.42 -14.18 -5.05
N LYS A 347 14.49 -14.40 -5.83
CA LYS A 347 14.39 -14.51 -7.30
C LYS A 347 13.54 -15.72 -7.70
N THR A 348 13.81 -16.87 -7.09
CA THR A 348 13.10 -18.12 -7.37
C THR A 348 11.64 -18.01 -6.98
N GLY A 349 11.31 -17.53 -5.77
CA GLY A 349 9.95 -17.34 -5.30
C GLY A 349 9.14 -16.43 -6.22
N ARG A 350 9.73 -15.30 -6.65
CA ARG A 350 9.08 -14.38 -7.61
C ARG A 350 8.84 -15.01 -8.98
N ARG A 351 9.84 -15.71 -9.53
CA ARG A 351 9.69 -16.35 -10.85
C ARG A 351 8.61 -17.43 -10.84
N LEU A 352 8.56 -18.22 -9.78
CA LEU A 352 7.60 -19.32 -9.66
C LEU A 352 6.23 -18.90 -9.09
N GLY A 353 6.12 -17.65 -8.60
CA GLY A 353 4.90 -17.15 -7.95
C GLY A 353 4.58 -17.85 -6.63
N ILE A 354 5.61 -18.26 -5.88
CA ILE A 354 5.45 -19.01 -4.61
C ILE A 354 5.88 -18.12 -3.44
N SER A 355 5.02 -18.06 -2.44
CA SER A 355 5.32 -17.46 -1.13
C SER A 355 4.87 -18.44 -0.04
N THR A 356 5.81 -18.88 0.80
CA THR A 356 5.57 -19.77 1.94
C THR A 356 6.19 -19.14 3.19
N ASP A 357 5.83 -19.60 4.39
CA ASP A 357 6.49 -19.20 5.64
C ASP A 357 8.00 -19.46 5.63
N SER A 358 8.43 -20.53 4.98
CA SER A 358 9.84 -20.86 4.77
C SER A 358 10.52 -19.85 3.84
N SER A 359 9.95 -19.60 2.66
CA SER A 359 10.53 -18.65 1.69
C SER A 359 10.55 -17.23 2.24
N TYR A 360 9.50 -16.81 2.95
CA TYR A 360 9.40 -15.49 3.58
C TYR A 360 10.52 -15.20 4.58
N ARG A 361 10.96 -16.24 5.32
CA ARG A 361 12.09 -16.14 6.26
C ARG A 361 13.42 -16.21 5.54
N ASN A 362 13.62 -17.19 4.67
CA ASN A 362 14.86 -17.38 3.93
C ASN A 362 15.20 -16.20 3.03
N GLU A 363 14.22 -15.56 2.36
CA GLU A 363 14.46 -14.40 1.49
C GLU A 363 14.87 -13.12 2.22
N ARG A 364 14.64 -13.07 3.55
CA ARG A 364 15.06 -11.97 4.44
C ARG A 364 16.36 -12.25 5.16
N GLY A 365 16.76 -13.51 5.19
CA GLY A 365 17.93 -14.02 5.90
C GLY A 365 17.56 -14.63 7.27
N ILE A 366 18.21 -15.72 7.57
CA ILE A 366 18.11 -16.43 8.85
C ILE A 366 19.47 -16.43 9.54
N ASP A 367 19.51 -16.76 10.82
CA ASP A 367 20.78 -16.87 11.56
C ASP A 367 21.51 -18.18 11.21
N ILE A 368 22.60 -18.09 10.48
CA ILE A 368 23.40 -19.25 10.09
C ILE A 368 24.05 -19.95 11.30
N GLU A 369 24.32 -19.23 12.39
CA GLU A 369 24.86 -19.81 13.63
C GLU A 369 23.76 -20.38 14.53
N GLY A 370 22.52 -20.00 14.36
CA GLY A 370 21.36 -20.56 15.07
C GLY A 370 20.89 -21.92 14.56
N ILE A 371 21.43 -22.43 13.44
CA ILE A 371 21.06 -23.73 12.84
C ILE A 371 21.22 -24.89 13.82
N PRO A 372 22.32 -25.06 14.57
CA PRO A 372 22.45 -26.16 15.52
C PRO A 372 21.39 -26.15 16.60
N ASP A 373 21.14 -25.00 17.23
CA ASP A 373 20.17 -24.85 18.33
C ASP A 373 18.75 -25.23 17.91
N ALA A 374 18.33 -24.74 16.75
CA ALA A 374 17.02 -25.10 16.18
C ALA A 374 16.92 -26.58 15.78
N SER A 375 17.99 -27.13 15.20
CA SER A 375 18.07 -28.55 14.86
C SER A 375 17.97 -29.43 16.09
N GLU A 376 18.69 -29.13 17.16
CA GLU A 376 18.64 -29.86 18.43
C GLU A 376 17.27 -29.78 19.08
N ARG A 377 16.65 -28.59 19.07
CA ARG A 377 15.29 -28.39 19.58
C ARG A 377 14.27 -29.27 18.83
N ALA A 378 14.32 -29.30 17.51
CA ALA A 378 13.44 -30.13 16.69
C ALA A 378 13.65 -31.63 16.96
N MET A 379 14.92 -32.09 17.01
CA MET A 379 15.25 -33.50 17.28
C MET A 379 14.74 -33.96 18.65
N ALA A 380 14.93 -33.14 19.68
CA ALA A 380 14.42 -33.44 21.02
C ALA A 380 12.91 -33.58 21.04
N LEU A 381 12.18 -32.68 20.39
CA LEU A 381 10.72 -32.71 20.29
C LEU A 381 10.22 -33.92 19.47
N ILE A 382 10.88 -34.25 18.35
CA ILE A 382 10.49 -35.40 17.54
C ILE A 382 10.76 -36.72 18.34
N ALA A 383 11.88 -36.81 19.06
CA ALA A 383 12.15 -37.96 19.90
C ALA A 383 11.11 -38.13 21.02
N GLU A 384 10.71 -37.04 21.67
CA GLU A 384 9.72 -37.03 22.76
C GLU A 384 8.31 -37.35 22.24
N ILE A 385 7.86 -36.71 21.16
CA ILE A 385 6.45 -36.75 20.72
C ILE A 385 6.21 -37.89 19.73
N ALA A 386 7.19 -38.21 18.88
CA ALA A 386 7.07 -39.29 17.90
C ALA A 386 7.83 -40.58 18.30
N ASN A 387 8.36 -40.65 19.52
CA ASN A 387 9.09 -41.79 20.05
C ASN A 387 10.29 -42.24 19.16
N GLY A 388 10.97 -41.29 18.52
CA GLY A 388 12.05 -41.55 17.61
C GLY A 388 13.40 -41.76 18.30
N GLU A 389 14.26 -42.55 17.68
CA GLU A 389 15.66 -42.82 18.09
C GLU A 389 16.61 -41.91 17.28
N ILE A 390 17.26 -40.95 17.94
CA ILE A 390 18.20 -40.01 17.32
C ILE A 390 19.53 -40.70 17.07
N LEU A 391 20.04 -40.68 15.83
CA LEU A 391 21.37 -41.21 15.53
C LEU A 391 22.48 -40.26 16.00
N ASP A 392 23.65 -40.85 16.31
CA ASP A 392 24.82 -40.07 16.78
C ASP A 392 25.28 -39.04 15.79
N GLY A 393 25.42 -37.79 16.26
CA GLY A 393 26.00 -36.68 15.56
C GLY A 393 25.11 -36.10 14.43
N ALA A 394 25.61 -35.08 13.76
CA ALA A 394 25.03 -34.41 12.63
C ALA A 394 25.98 -34.39 11.42
N ILE A 395 25.45 -34.38 10.22
CA ILE A 395 26.20 -34.03 9.01
C ILE A 395 26.12 -32.51 8.86
N ASP A 396 27.15 -31.76 9.29
CA ASP A 396 27.20 -30.30 9.18
C ASP A 396 28.18 -29.89 8.11
N LYS A 397 27.69 -29.40 6.98
CA LYS A 397 28.50 -28.84 5.88
C LYS A 397 28.49 -27.32 5.97
N TYR A 398 29.47 -26.74 6.63
CA TYR A 398 29.64 -25.32 6.84
C TYR A 398 30.70 -24.77 5.88
N ILE A 399 30.23 -24.15 4.77
CA ILE A 399 31.08 -23.69 3.66
C ILE A 399 31.78 -22.38 3.98
N GLU A 400 31.01 -21.41 4.50
CA GLU A 400 31.52 -20.06 4.75
C GLU A 400 30.89 -19.49 6.00
N LYS A 401 31.70 -18.99 6.92
CA LYS A 401 31.25 -18.32 8.13
C LYS A 401 30.86 -16.88 7.83
N PRO A 402 29.83 -16.34 8.53
CA PRO A 402 29.39 -14.96 8.34
C PRO A 402 30.51 -13.99 8.73
N GLN A 403 30.55 -12.86 8.04
CA GLN A 403 31.42 -11.78 8.39
C GLN A 403 31.05 -11.22 9.76
N LYS A 404 32.03 -11.13 10.67
CA LYS A 404 31.84 -10.45 11.94
C LYS A 404 32.18 -8.97 11.78
N TYR A 405 31.21 -8.14 12.15
CA TYR A 405 31.37 -6.68 12.15
C TYR A 405 31.91 -6.23 13.51
N GLU A 406 32.92 -5.36 13.48
CA GLU A 406 33.38 -4.58 14.63
C GLU A 406 33.10 -3.11 14.34
N ILE A 407 32.05 -2.55 14.93
CA ILE A 407 31.53 -1.23 14.59
C ILE A 407 32.02 -0.23 15.63
N PRO A 408 32.85 0.77 15.24
CA PRO A 408 33.28 1.81 16.17
C PRO A 408 32.16 2.78 16.47
N LEU A 409 31.95 3.07 17.77
CA LEU A 409 30.93 3.96 18.28
C LEU A 409 31.60 5.06 19.13
N SER A 410 31.63 6.31 18.62
CA SER A 410 32.00 7.48 19.41
C SER A 410 30.80 8.01 20.18
N LEU A 411 30.91 8.15 21.48
CA LEU A 411 29.87 8.68 22.37
C LEU A 411 29.63 10.16 22.11
N GLU A 412 30.67 10.94 21.83
CA GLU A 412 30.55 12.36 21.46
C GLU A 412 29.70 12.52 20.20
N LYS A 413 29.98 11.74 19.13
CA LYS A 413 29.22 11.78 17.89
C LYS A 413 27.79 11.30 18.05
N LEU A 414 27.57 10.25 18.85
CA LEU A 414 26.25 9.75 19.20
C LEU A 414 25.43 10.85 19.87
N ASN A 415 25.97 11.48 20.92
CA ASN A 415 25.29 12.52 21.69
C ASN A 415 24.98 13.74 20.84
N LYS A 416 25.90 14.13 19.94
CA LYS A 416 25.66 15.20 18.98
C LYS A 416 24.57 14.84 17.97
N PHE A 417 24.50 13.58 17.52
CA PHE A 417 23.50 13.10 16.58
C PHE A 417 22.10 13.06 17.22
N ILE A 418 22.00 12.56 18.45
CA ILE A 418 20.74 12.46 19.20
C ILE A 418 20.27 13.85 19.66
N GLY A 419 21.19 14.79 19.91
CA GLY A 419 20.89 16.10 20.53
C GLY A 419 20.71 16.01 22.04
N LYS A 420 21.10 14.89 22.67
CA LYS A 420 21.01 14.65 24.11
C LYS A 420 22.23 13.90 24.60
N GLU A 421 22.69 14.25 25.79
CA GLU A 421 23.85 13.61 26.42
C GLU A 421 23.43 12.31 27.14
N LEU A 422 23.87 11.17 26.61
CA LEU A 422 23.73 9.86 27.23
C LEU A 422 25.06 9.43 27.84
N SER A 423 24.98 8.92 29.07
CA SER A 423 26.21 8.42 29.74
C SER A 423 26.66 7.09 29.12
N PRO A 424 27.97 6.77 29.20
CA PRO A 424 28.51 5.48 28.73
C PRO A 424 27.78 4.27 29.34
N ASP A 425 27.36 4.38 30.60
CA ASP A 425 26.68 3.28 31.31
C ASP A 425 25.27 3.02 30.71
N VAL A 426 24.53 4.09 30.38
CA VAL A 426 23.20 3.96 29.71
C VAL A 426 23.36 3.32 28.37
N VAL A 427 24.29 3.81 27.54
CA VAL A 427 24.58 3.24 26.22
C VAL A 427 25.02 1.78 26.31
N GLY A 428 25.97 1.49 27.23
CA GLY A 428 26.46 0.13 27.45
C GLY A 428 25.35 -0.82 27.91
N LYS A 429 24.46 -0.39 28.78
CA LYS A 429 23.32 -1.19 29.24
C LYS A 429 22.35 -1.51 28.11
N ILE A 430 22.01 -0.52 27.30
CA ILE A 430 21.12 -0.71 26.15
C ILE A 430 21.70 -1.75 25.20
N LEU A 431 22.96 -1.57 24.78
CA LEU A 431 23.62 -2.48 23.85
C LEU A 431 23.76 -3.90 24.42
N SER A 432 24.09 -4.02 25.71
CA SER A 432 24.20 -5.33 26.36
C SER A 432 22.84 -6.03 26.49
N ASN A 433 21.78 -5.29 26.76
CA ASN A 433 20.42 -5.87 26.84
C ASN A 433 19.97 -6.40 25.47
N LEU A 434 20.38 -5.76 24.39
CA LEU A 434 20.16 -6.22 23.01
C LEU A 434 21.02 -7.42 22.62
N GLY A 435 21.91 -7.88 23.49
CA GLY A 435 22.83 -8.99 23.22
C GLY A 435 24.03 -8.63 22.35
N LEU A 436 24.34 -7.34 22.16
CA LEU A 436 25.51 -6.90 21.40
C LEU A 436 26.77 -7.00 22.29
N GLY A 437 27.83 -7.52 21.70
CA GLY A 437 29.14 -7.50 22.35
C GLY A 437 29.72 -6.08 22.39
N ILE A 438 30.38 -5.72 23.50
CA ILE A 438 30.97 -4.40 23.68
C ILE A 438 32.43 -4.54 24.10
N ARG A 439 33.32 -3.77 23.48
CA ARG A 439 34.71 -3.62 23.85
C ARG A 439 35.08 -2.13 23.93
N THR A 440 35.55 -1.68 25.05
CA THR A 440 35.96 -0.28 25.25
C THR A 440 37.35 -0.06 24.64
N LEU A 441 37.49 0.94 23.76
CA LEU A 441 38.80 1.35 23.22
C LEU A 441 39.36 2.58 23.92
N SER A 442 38.49 3.54 24.30
CA SER A 442 38.86 4.76 25.03
C SER A 442 37.69 5.23 25.87
N GLN A 443 37.86 6.35 26.57
CA GLN A 443 36.77 6.96 27.34
C GLN A 443 35.57 7.38 26.47
N ASP A 444 35.81 7.71 25.19
CA ASP A 444 34.81 8.17 24.24
C ASP A 444 34.38 7.08 23.21
N THR A 445 35.18 6.04 23.03
CA THR A 445 34.98 5.11 21.90
C THR A 445 34.80 3.67 22.38
N LEU A 446 33.65 3.11 21.98
CA LEU A 446 33.33 1.69 22.10
C LEU A 446 33.48 0.99 20.76
N VAL A 447 33.69 -0.32 20.77
CA VAL A 447 33.49 -1.19 19.60
C VAL A 447 32.33 -2.11 19.90
N VAL A 448 31.31 -2.05 19.03
CA VAL A 448 30.11 -2.87 19.12
C VAL A 448 30.23 -4.06 18.18
N ILE A 449 29.90 -5.25 18.67
CA ILE A 449 30.00 -6.51 17.96
C ILE A 449 28.60 -7.13 17.90
N PRO A 450 27.88 -6.98 16.77
CA PRO A 450 26.55 -7.56 16.62
C PRO A 450 26.58 -9.09 16.62
N PRO A 451 25.57 -9.76 17.18
CA PRO A 451 25.38 -11.20 17.02
C PRO A 451 24.91 -11.52 15.58
N THR A 452 25.08 -12.78 15.17
CA THR A 452 24.83 -13.19 13.78
C THR A 452 23.36 -13.14 13.34
N TYR A 453 22.44 -13.18 14.29
CA TYR A 453 21.01 -12.98 13.99
C TYR A 453 20.64 -11.52 13.68
N ARG A 454 21.54 -10.53 13.94
CA ARG A 454 21.40 -9.11 13.61
C ARG A 454 22.27 -8.76 12.39
N GLY A 455 21.96 -9.39 11.27
CA GLY A 455 22.66 -9.13 10.00
C GLY A 455 22.43 -7.73 9.41
N ASP A 456 21.48 -6.98 9.93
CA ASP A 456 21.17 -5.58 9.61
C ASP A 456 22.20 -4.59 10.18
N LEU A 457 22.87 -4.93 11.27
CA LEU A 457 23.82 -4.04 11.96
C LEU A 457 25.21 -4.11 11.34
N THR A 458 25.51 -3.18 10.43
CA THR A 458 26.78 -3.15 9.66
C THR A 458 27.56 -1.85 9.81
N ARG A 459 26.93 -0.77 10.25
CA ARG A 459 27.47 0.60 10.33
C ARG A 459 27.12 1.28 11.64
N THR A 460 27.84 2.37 11.95
CA THR A 460 27.61 3.19 13.16
C THR A 460 26.20 3.75 13.23
N ALA A 461 25.60 4.13 12.10
CA ALA A 461 24.22 4.64 12.06
C ALA A 461 23.21 3.60 12.55
N ASP A 462 23.42 2.32 12.23
CA ASP A 462 22.56 1.23 12.66
C ASP A 462 22.62 1.07 14.21
N ILE A 463 23.78 1.31 14.80
CA ILE A 463 23.95 1.30 16.27
C ILE A 463 23.28 2.52 16.93
N TYR A 464 23.28 3.69 16.26
CA TYR A 464 22.55 4.85 16.75
C TYR A 464 21.04 4.56 16.82
N GLU A 465 20.49 3.94 15.78
CA GLU A 465 19.10 3.52 15.72
C GLU A 465 18.73 2.59 16.90
N GLU A 466 19.56 1.57 17.15
CA GLU A 466 19.33 0.65 18.26
C GLU A 466 19.31 1.35 19.64
N ILE A 467 20.23 2.30 19.82
CA ILE A 467 20.29 3.07 21.07
C ILE A 467 19.05 3.96 21.22
N ILE A 468 18.67 4.67 20.16
CA ILE A 468 17.56 5.63 20.19
C ILE A 468 16.22 4.90 20.43
N ARG A 469 15.94 3.82 19.68
CA ARG A 469 14.67 3.09 19.81
C ARG A 469 14.49 2.46 21.19
N MET A 470 15.58 1.97 21.83
CA MET A 470 15.53 1.40 23.16
C MET A 470 15.58 2.45 24.27
N TYR A 471 16.18 3.61 24.01
CA TYR A 471 16.12 4.76 24.92
C TYR A 471 14.72 5.37 24.95
N GLY A 472 13.98 5.31 23.83
CA GLY A 472 12.66 5.87 23.62
C GLY A 472 12.73 7.27 22.98
N PHE A 473 12.07 7.44 21.84
CA PHE A 473 11.98 8.72 21.14
C PHE A 473 11.30 9.80 21.97
N GLU A 474 10.36 9.41 22.81
CA GLU A 474 9.63 10.28 23.74
C GLU A 474 10.53 10.93 24.80
N ASN A 475 11.71 10.35 25.06
CA ASN A 475 12.70 10.89 25.99
C ASN A 475 13.66 11.90 25.34
N ILE A 476 13.51 12.19 24.05
CA ILE A 476 14.31 13.15 23.29
C ILE A 476 13.47 14.41 23.07
N GLU A 477 13.87 15.50 23.69
CA GLU A 477 13.15 16.77 23.58
C GLU A 477 13.37 17.40 22.19
N PRO A 478 12.30 17.87 21.52
CA PRO A 478 12.44 18.60 20.27
C PRO A 478 13.15 19.94 20.53
N VAL A 479 14.20 20.21 19.78
CA VAL A 479 14.95 21.47 19.87
C VAL A 479 14.85 22.24 18.55
N MET A 480 14.79 23.57 18.64
CA MET A 480 14.83 24.39 17.44
C MET A 480 16.25 24.36 16.83
N PRO A 481 16.39 24.10 15.52
CA PRO A 481 17.68 24.15 14.86
C PRO A 481 18.25 25.58 14.92
N ILE A 482 19.53 25.69 15.22
CA ILE A 482 20.27 26.97 15.16
C ILE A 482 21.04 26.98 13.85
N GLU A 483 20.53 27.74 12.89
CA GLU A 483 21.13 27.89 11.56
C GLU A 483 21.23 29.34 11.14
N ASN A 484 22.22 29.65 10.30
CA ASN A 484 22.26 30.94 9.64
C ASN A 484 21.12 31.03 8.64
N ILE A 485 20.17 31.94 8.87
CA ILE A 485 19.03 32.13 7.98
C ILE A 485 19.54 32.64 6.64
N GLN A 486 19.45 31.83 5.62
CA GLN A 486 19.66 32.23 4.23
C GLN A 486 18.30 32.24 3.52
N ALA A 487 18.06 33.30 2.73
CA ALA A 487 16.87 33.35 1.90
C ALA A 487 16.93 32.18 0.88
N GLY A 488 16.09 31.19 1.10
CA GLY A 488 15.91 30.10 0.14
C GLY A 488 15.31 30.63 -1.15
N LYS A 489 15.80 30.15 -2.30
CA LYS A 489 15.14 30.34 -3.59
C LYS A 489 14.45 29.04 -3.98
N LYS A 490 13.17 29.11 -4.30
CA LYS A 490 12.50 28.01 -4.98
C LYS A 490 13.13 27.78 -6.36
N ALA A 491 13.11 26.55 -6.82
CA ALA A 491 13.49 26.26 -8.20
C ALA A 491 12.49 26.96 -9.17
N GLU A 492 12.98 27.47 -10.29
CA GLU A 492 12.18 28.28 -11.25
C GLU A 492 10.93 27.52 -11.75
N ASN A 493 11.01 26.22 -11.92
CA ASN A 493 9.88 25.37 -12.31
C ASN A 493 8.81 25.26 -11.20
N ILE A 494 9.21 25.28 -9.93
CA ILE A 494 8.29 25.27 -8.79
C ILE A 494 7.56 26.60 -8.68
N ASP A 495 8.29 27.72 -8.82
CA ASP A 495 7.70 29.05 -8.82
C ASP A 495 6.70 29.23 -9.98
N LEU A 496 7.01 28.68 -11.17
CA LEU A 496 6.10 28.71 -12.31
C LEU A 496 4.80 27.95 -12.00
N ILE A 497 4.90 26.74 -11.41
CA ILE A 497 3.74 25.91 -11.04
C ILE A 497 2.89 26.65 -10.00
N ASP A 498 3.52 27.11 -8.92
CA ASP A 498 2.83 27.75 -7.79
C ASP A 498 2.13 29.04 -8.26
N ASN A 499 2.83 29.89 -8.99
CA ASN A 499 2.26 31.13 -9.54
C ASN A 499 1.12 30.84 -10.52
N THR A 500 1.25 29.85 -11.38
CA THR A 500 0.18 29.47 -12.33
C THR A 500 -1.07 28.98 -11.58
N LYS A 501 -0.91 28.16 -10.57
CA LYS A 501 -2.02 27.67 -9.72
C LYS A 501 -2.71 28.82 -9.00
N GLU A 502 -1.92 29.75 -8.43
CA GLU A 502 -2.46 30.92 -7.74
C GLU A 502 -3.27 31.82 -8.67
N ILE A 503 -2.77 32.10 -9.86
CA ILE A 503 -3.48 32.87 -10.91
C ILE A 503 -4.82 32.19 -11.25
N LEU A 504 -4.80 30.90 -11.49
CA LEU A 504 -6.02 30.15 -11.85
C LEU A 504 -7.05 30.16 -10.71
N ARG A 505 -6.59 30.05 -9.47
CA ARG A 505 -7.43 30.17 -8.27
C ARG A 505 -8.05 31.57 -8.15
N GLU A 506 -7.24 32.65 -8.35
CA GLU A 506 -7.69 34.05 -8.28
C GLU A 506 -8.77 34.37 -9.30
N ILE A 507 -8.71 33.79 -10.49
CA ILE A 507 -9.72 33.98 -11.53
C ILE A 507 -10.92 33.04 -11.38
N GLY A 508 -11.00 32.26 -10.29
CA GLY A 508 -12.18 31.52 -9.86
C GLY A 508 -12.25 30.05 -10.32
N LEU A 509 -11.12 29.42 -10.65
CA LEU A 509 -11.06 28.01 -10.98
C LEU A 509 -10.71 27.18 -9.73
N GLN A 510 -11.17 25.93 -9.70
CA GLN A 510 -10.87 24.93 -8.69
C GLN A 510 -9.77 24.00 -9.17
N GLU A 511 -8.69 23.88 -8.40
CA GLU A 511 -7.62 22.92 -8.69
C GLU A 511 -8.11 21.50 -8.48
N VAL A 512 -7.79 20.60 -9.42
CA VAL A 512 -7.93 19.17 -9.31
C VAL A 512 -6.56 18.51 -9.43
N ILE A 513 -6.36 17.41 -8.71
CA ILE A 513 -5.14 16.62 -8.73
C ILE A 513 -5.51 15.20 -9.15
N ASN A 514 -4.93 14.74 -10.26
CA ASN A 514 -5.22 13.45 -10.83
C ASN A 514 -3.96 12.58 -10.93
N TYR A 515 -4.15 11.26 -11.04
CA TYR A 515 -3.07 10.33 -11.30
C TYR A 515 -2.40 10.59 -12.66
N SER A 516 -1.10 10.31 -12.73
CA SER A 516 -0.34 10.33 -13.98
C SER A 516 -0.63 9.11 -14.87
N PHE A 517 -1.31 8.12 -14.33
CA PHE A 517 -1.71 6.89 -15.03
C PHE A 517 -3.14 7.01 -15.52
N ILE A 518 -3.38 6.55 -16.75
CA ILE A 518 -4.70 6.58 -17.39
C ILE A 518 -4.94 5.27 -18.16
N PRO A 519 -6.20 4.96 -18.52
CA PRO A 519 -6.54 3.77 -19.31
C PRO A 519 -5.96 3.83 -20.73
N LYS A 520 -5.65 2.67 -21.30
CA LYS A 520 -5.10 2.57 -22.67
C LYS A 520 -6.09 3.00 -23.75
N ASN A 521 -7.40 2.79 -23.56
CA ASN A 521 -8.46 3.19 -24.51
C ASN A 521 -8.57 4.70 -24.75
N VAL A 522 -7.94 5.52 -23.87
CA VAL A 522 -7.85 6.98 -24.06
C VAL A 522 -7.20 7.34 -25.38
N VAL A 523 -6.26 6.55 -25.85
CA VAL A 523 -5.57 6.74 -27.15
C VAL A 523 -6.57 6.81 -28.29
N ASP A 524 -7.56 5.92 -28.30
CA ASP A 524 -8.61 5.85 -29.33
C ASP A 524 -9.69 6.93 -29.09
N ILE A 525 -10.05 7.21 -27.83
CA ILE A 525 -11.09 8.18 -27.49
C ILE A 525 -10.64 9.61 -27.87
N LEU A 526 -9.41 9.96 -27.53
CA LEU A 526 -8.83 11.29 -27.80
C LEU A 526 -8.01 11.34 -29.10
N ASN A 527 -8.09 10.35 -29.97
CA ASN A 527 -7.36 10.29 -31.25
C ASN A 527 -5.87 10.65 -31.11
N ILE A 528 -5.20 10.11 -30.07
CA ILE A 528 -3.78 10.35 -29.82
C ILE A 528 -2.97 9.57 -30.84
N LYS A 529 -2.22 10.29 -31.69
CA LYS A 529 -1.42 9.69 -32.76
C LYS A 529 0.01 9.40 -32.33
N GLU A 530 0.46 10.07 -31.31
CA GLU A 530 1.79 9.92 -30.74
C GLU A 530 1.91 8.60 -30.00
N ARG A 531 3.12 8.04 -30.00
CA ARG A 531 3.43 6.86 -29.20
C ARG A 531 3.30 7.20 -27.70
N VAL A 532 2.67 6.32 -26.93
CA VAL A 532 2.51 6.46 -25.49
C VAL A 532 3.46 5.54 -24.71
N ILE A 533 3.67 5.83 -23.45
CA ILE A 533 4.48 5.00 -22.54
C ILE A 533 3.54 4.04 -21.82
N GLU A 534 3.71 2.74 -22.10
CA GLU A 534 2.93 1.68 -21.44
C GLU A 534 3.60 1.23 -20.14
N ILE A 535 2.81 0.98 -19.10
CA ILE A 535 3.27 0.43 -17.83
C ILE A 535 3.38 -1.09 -17.97
N LYS A 536 4.54 -1.63 -17.63
CA LYS A 536 4.85 -3.06 -17.81
C LYS A 536 3.93 -3.99 -17.00
N ASN A 537 3.58 -3.59 -15.78
CA ASN A 537 2.73 -4.32 -14.85
C ASN A 537 1.80 -3.36 -14.11
N PRO A 538 0.75 -2.86 -14.79
CA PRO A 538 -0.18 -1.89 -14.20
C PRO A 538 -1.00 -2.54 -13.08
N LEU A 539 -1.39 -1.73 -12.09
CA LEU A 539 -2.27 -2.16 -11.00
C LEU A 539 -3.67 -2.53 -11.49
N SER A 540 -4.15 -1.84 -12.53
CA SER A 540 -5.42 -2.11 -13.20
C SER A 540 -5.36 -1.66 -14.65
N GLU A 541 -6.34 -2.04 -15.47
CA GLU A 541 -6.49 -1.55 -16.85
C GLU A 541 -6.68 -0.03 -16.91
N ASP A 542 -7.23 0.57 -15.85
CA ASP A 542 -7.41 2.02 -15.71
C ASP A 542 -6.10 2.78 -15.49
N MET A 543 -4.99 2.08 -15.24
CA MET A 543 -3.66 2.65 -14.96
C MET A 543 -2.59 2.11 -15.93
N ALA A 544 -2.95 1.86 -17.18
CA ALA A 544 -2.12 1.12 -18.12
C ALA A 544 -1.04 1.94 -18.84
N ILE A 545 -1.23 3.26 -18.96
CA ILE A 545 -0.29 4.17 -19.67
C ILE A 545 -0.01 5.44 -18.85
N LEU A 546 1.16 6.06 -19.09
CA LEU A 546 1.42 7.43 -18.63
C LEU A 546 0.66 8.42 -19.53
N ARG A 547 0.01 9.42 -18.90
CA ARG A 547 -0.83 10.40 -19.60
C ARG A 547 -0.03 11.29 -20.54
N PRO A 548 -0.36 11.34 -21.85
CA PRO A 548 0.22 12.28 -22.81
C PRO A 548 -0.48 13.64 -22.83
N THR A 549 -1.63 13.77 -22.14
CA THR A 549 -2.47 14.96 -22.06
C THR A 549 -3.18 15.01 -20.72
N LEU A 550 -3.50 16.19 -20.20
CA LEU A 550 -4.33 16.40 -19.01
C LEU A 550 -5.83 16.36 -19.33
N MET A 551 -6.22 16.42 -20.61
CA MET A 551 -7.63 16.51 -21.04
C MET A 551 -8.45 15.36 -20.49
N TRP A 552 -7.95 14.11 -20.56
CA TRP A 552 -8.67 12.93 -20.07
C TRP A 552 -9.06 13.07 -18.60
N SER A 553 -8.10 13.44 -17.77
CA SER A 553 -8.28 13.51 -16.32
C SER A 553 -9.32 14.58 -15.95
N VAL A 554 -9.21 15.79 -16.56
CA VAL A 554 -10.16 16.88 -16.31
C VAL A 554 -11.55 16.55 -16.86
N LEU A 555 -11.64 15.92 -18.05
CA LEU A 555 -12.92 15.44 -18.60
C LEU A 555 -13.58 14.38 -17.71
N SER A 556 -12.79 13.49 -17.12
CA SER A 556 -13.28 12.48 -16.17
C SER A 556 -13.83 13.13 -14.90
N ASN A 557 -13.14 14.14 -14.34
CA ASN A 557 -13.67 14.92 -13.22
C ASN A 557 -14.99 15.59 -13.57
N ILE A 558 -15.12 16.20 -14.76
CA ILE A 558 -16.37 16.83 -15.22
C ILE A 558 -17.47 15.78 -15.34
N ARG A 559 -17.22 14.64 -16.01
CA ARG A 559 -18.17 13.54 -16.14
C ARG A 559 -18.71 13.08 -14.78
N ASP A 560 -17.81 12.83 -13.86
CA ASP A 560 -18.13 12.26 -12.56
C ASP A 560 -18.95 13.25 -11.69
N ASN A 561 -18.71 14.55 -11.83
CA ASN A 561 -19.47 15.59 -11.17
C ASN A 561 -20.86 15.79 -11.81
N ILE A 562 -20.95 15.80 -13.15
CA ILE A 562 -22.25 15.85 -13.85
C ILE A 562 -23.12 14.64 -13.45
N ASN A 563 -22.54 13.45 -13.35
CA ASN A 563 -23.25 12.24 -12.92
C ASN A 563 -23.76 12.34 -11.45
N ARG A 564 -23.13 13.21 -10.64
CA ARG A 564 -23.57 13.56 -9.28
C ARG A 564 -24.47 14.82 -9.23
N ASN A 565 -24.96 15.29 -10.39
CA ASN A 565 -25.81 16.47 -10.55
C ASN A 565 -25.15 17.79 -10.10
N GLN A 566 -23.83 17.91 -10.25
CA GLN A 566 -23.10 19.17 -10.11
C GLN A 566 -22.90 19.80 -11.48
N PHE A 567 -23.27 21.09 -11.63
CA PHE A 567 -23.32 21.77 -12.94
C PHE A 567 -22.64 23.14 -12.96
N ASP A 568 -22.02 23.62 -11.89
CA ASP A 568 -21.09 24.77 -11.89
C ASP A 568 -19.66 24.25 -11.79
N LEU A 569 -19.12 23.76 -12.92
CA LEU A 569 -17.83 23.10 -12.95
C LEU A 569 -16.79 24.00 -13.63
N ARG A 570 -15.77 24.38 -12.86
CA ARG A 570 -14.65 25.25 -13.28
C ARG A 570 -13.37 24.68 -12.71
N PHE A 571 -12.83 23.67 -13.39
CA PHE A 571 -11.65 22.94 -12.93
C PHE A 571 -10.38 23.41 -13.61
N CYS A 572 -9.25 23.31 -12.92
CA CYS A 572 -7.93 23.42 -13.51
C CYS A 572 -6.97 22.39 -12.94
N GLU A 573 -6.03 21.93 -13.77
CA GLU A 573 -4.91 21.08 -13.36
C GLU A 573 -3.63 21.64 -13.94
N VAL A 574 -2.60 21.81 -13.09
CA VAL A 574 -1.24 22.19 -13.50
C VAL A 574 -0.32 21.03 -13.17
N SER A 575 0.09 20.29 -14.19
CA SER A 575 0.85 19.05 -13.97
C SER A 575 1.64 18.63 -15.21
N ARG A 576 2.40 17.54 -15.07
CA ARG A 576 3.22 16.99 -16.14
C ARG A 576 2.44 16.00 -17.00
N VAL A 577 2.80 15.98 -18.28
CA VAL A 577 2.43 14.97 -19.25
C VAL A 577 3.69 14.29 -19.79
N PHE A 578 3.55 13.09 -20.32
CA PHE A 578 4.68 12.24 -20.64
C PHE A 578 4.66 11.81 -22.11
N SER A 579 5.83 11.82 -22.74
CA SER A 579 6.04 11.27 -24.07
C SER A 579 7.33 10.45 -24.13
N PRO A 580 7.43 9.43 -25.00
CA PRO A 580 8.64 8.61 -25.12
C PRO A 580 9.85 9.42 -25.52
N ALA A 581 11.01 9.10 -24.92
CA ALA A 581 12.33 9.59 -25.28
C ALA A 581 13.28 8.41 -25.51
N GLU A 582 14.55 8.66 -25.88
CA GLU A 582 15.53 7.60 -26.13
C GLU A 582 15.90 6.82 -24.87
N GLU A 583 16.15 7.50 -23.74
CA GLU A 583 16.55 6.86 -22.48
C GLU A 583 15.42 6.76 -21.46
N LEU A 584 14.70 7.86 -21.24
CA LEU A 584 13.62 7.97 -20.25
C LEU A 584 12.35 8.51 -20.93
N ALA A 585 11.61 9.37 -20.26
CA ALA A 585 10.45 10.07 -20.79
C ALA A 585 10.75 11.58 -20.88
N ASN A 586 10.18 12.26 -21.90
CA ASN A 586 10.04 13.70 -21.84
C ASN A 586 8.88 14.04 -20.91
N GLU A 587 9.08 15.04 -20.07
CA GLU A 587 8.10 15.55 -19.11
C GLU A 587 7.80 17.01 -19.42
N ASP A 588 6.66 17.28 -20.04
CA ASP A 588 6.21 18.63 -20.34
C ASP A 588 5.22 19.11 -19.28
N LEU A 589 5.41 20.30 -18.76
CA LEU A 589 4.49 20.95 -17.84
C LEU A 589 3.33 21.56 -18.64
N ARG A 590 2.10 21.20 -18.28
CA ARG A 590 0.89 21.74 -18.89
C ARG A 590 -0.10 22.27 -17.87
N VAL A 591 -0.97 23.13 -18.35
CA VAL A 591 -2.20 23.58 -17.70
C VAL A 591 -3.38 23.05 -18.49
N CYS A 592 -4.34 22.46 -17.80
CA CYS A 592 -5.64 22.14 -18.38
C CYS A 592 -6.74 22.86 -17.60
N ILE A 593 -7.62 23.57 -18.30
CA ILE A 593 -8.80 24.21 -17.74
C ILE A 593 -10.03 23.51 -18.31
N GLY A 594 -11.01 23.17 -17.46
CA GLY A 594 -12.25 22.53 -17.87
C GLY A 594 -13.47 23.23 -17.31
N LEU A 595 -14.45 23.53 -18.19
CA LEU A 595 -15.69 24.19 -17.82
C LEU A 595 -16.87 23.33 -18.29
N ALA A 596 -17.91 23.23 -17.46
CA ALA A 596 -19.19 22.64 -17.85
C ALA A 596 -20.35 23.24 -17.02
N GLY A 597 -21.49 23.40 -17.67
CA GLY A 597 -22.72 23.91 -17.05
C GLY A 597 -22.78 25.43 -16.98
N ARG A 598 -23.11 25.96 -15.82
CA ARG A 598 -23.36 27.40 -15.60
C ARG A 598 -23.11 27.78 -14.14
N PRO A 599 -22.85 29.08 -13.85
CA PRO A 599 -22.74 29.56 -12.48
C PRO A 599 -24.01 29.28 -11.66
N GLU A 600 -23.88 29.18 -10.35
CA GLU A 600 -25.00 29.03 -9.44
C GLU A 600 -25.96 30.22 -9.53
N ARG A 601 -27.26 29.97 -9.34
CA ARG A 601 -28.28 31.00 -9.28
C ARG A 601 -28.11 31.88 -8.05
N THR A 602 -28.17 33.18 -8.25
CA THR A 602 -28.24 34.15 -7.15
C THR A 602 -29.55 34.97 -7.22
N LEU A 603 -29.86 35.73 -6.17
CA LEU A 603 -31.02 36.56 -6.15
C LEU A 603 -31.02 37.63 -7.27
N TRP A 604 -29.84 38.15 -7.61
CA TRP A 604 -29.65 39.18 -8.65
C TRP A 604 -29.32 38.58 -10.02
N ASN A 605 -28.96 37.33 -10.11
CA ASN A 605 -28.80 36.56 -11.35
C ASN A 605 -29.60 35.26 -11.30
N PRO A 606 -30.91 35.29 -11.43
CA PRO A 606 -31.78 34.12 -11.29
C PRO A 606 -31.71 33.15 -12.47
N LYS A 607 -31.13 33.57 -13.60
CA LYS A 607 -30.99 32.80 -14.83
C LYS A 607 -29.57 32.99 -15.42
N PRO A 608 -28.54 32.46 -14.78
CA PRO A 608 -27.20 32.58 -15.31
C PRO A 608 -27.07 31.87 -16.66
N GLU A 609 -26.32 32.49 -17.59
CA GLU A 609 -25.99 31.86 -18.86
C GLU A 609 -25.03 30.68 -18.67
N ALA A 610 -25.14 29.70 -19.56
CA ALA A 610 -24.23 28.56 -19.57
C ALA A 610 -22.83 29.03 -20.06
N TYR A 611 -21.79 28.33 -19.58
CA TYR A 611 -20.44 28.53 -20.10
C TYR A 611 -20.41 28.28 -21.61
N ASP A 612 -19.56 29.06 -22.28
CA ASP A 612 -19.42 29.01 -23.72
C ASP A 612 -17.95 29.15 -24.18
N PHE A 613 -17.74 29.24 -25.48
CA PHE A 613 -16.42 29.44 -26.07
C PHE A 613 -15.75 30.75 -25.57
N TYR A 614 -16.52 31.81 -25.35
CA TYR A 614 -15.95 33.06 -24.90
C TYR A 614 -15.57 33.03 -23.43
N THR A 615 -16.24 32.24 -22.64
CA THR A 615 -15.91 32.01 -21.24
C THR A 615 -14.53 31.36 -21.12
N ILE A 616 -14.29 30.22 -21.80
CA ILE A 616 -12.97 29.55 -21.79
C ILE A 616 -11.89 30.40 -22.40
N LYS A 617 -12.19 31.16 -23.48
CA LYS A 617 -11.29 32.14 -24.09
C LYS A 617 -10.85 33.20 -23.08
N GLY A 618 -11.79 33.74 -22.29
CA GLY A 618 -11.49 34.74 -21.26
C GLY A 618 -10.49 34.23 -20.22
N TYR A 619 -10.64 32.96 -19.76
CA TYR A 619 -9.68 32.33 -18.84
C TYR A 619 -8.28 32.18 -19.48
N VAL A 620 -8.22 31.74 -20.74
CA VAL A 620 -6.96 31.60 -21.47
C VAL A 620 -6.26 32.98 -21.67
N GLU A 621 -7.01 33.99 -22.09
CA GLU A 621 -6.46 35.35 -22.30
C GLU A 621 -5.97 35.97 -20.98
N LYS A 622 -6.71 35.74 -19.88
CA LYS A 622 -6.33 36.22 -18.55
C LYS A 622 -5.05 35.54 -18.06
N LEU A 623 -4.92 34.24 -18.27
CA LEU A 623 -3.70 33.51 -17.95
C LEU A 623 -2.49 34.05 -18.75
N MET A 624 -2.67 34.32 -20.03
CA MET A 624 -1.60 34.91 -20.86
C MET A 624 -1.21 36.32 -20.38
N GLU A 625 -2.17 37.16 -19.99
CA GLU A 625 -1.95 38.47 -19.42
C GLU A 625 -1.09 38.40 -18.14
N TYR A 626 -1.45 37.53 -17.18
CA TYR A 626 -0.70 37.33 -15.95
C TYR A 626 0.71 36.78 -16.19
N MET A 627 0.89 35.93 -17.18
CA MET A 627 2.20 35.41 -17.58
C MET A 627 3.05 36.47 -18.33
N GLY A 628 2.51 37.68 -18.58
CA GLY A 628 3.20 38.71 -19.33
C GLY A 628 3.35 38.41 -20.83
N ILE A 629 2.54 37.52 -21.37
CA ILE A 629 2.55 37.09 -22.77
C ILE A 629 1.58 37.96 -23.57
N ALA A 630 2.01 39.18 -23.95
CA ALA A 630 1.15 40.16 -24.58
C ALA A 630 0.91 39.93 -26.09
N ARG A 631 1.75 39.15 -26.77
CA ARG A 631 1.69 38.92 -28.22
C ARG A 631 1.37 37.47 -28.54
N HIS A 632 0.09 37.11 -28.44
CA HIS A 632 -0.41 35.84 -28.88
C HIS A 632 -1.46 36.04 -30.00
N LYS A 633 -1.69 34.98 -30.77
CA LYS A 633 -2.71 34.95 -31.84
C LYS A 633 -3.61 33.74 -31.61
N LEU A 634 -4.87 33.91 -31.99
CA LEU A 634 -5.87 32.85 -32.02
C LEU A 634 -6.15 32.48 -33.47
N GLU A 635 -5.97 31.20 -33.82
CA GLU A 635 -6.28 30.67 -35.13
C GLU A 635 -7.32 29.55 -35.00
N ARG A 636 -8.05 29.22 -36.05
CA ARG A 636 -8.98 28.08 -36.02
C ARG A 636 -8.23 26.78 -35.75
N SER A 637 -8.70 26.02 -34.82
CA SER A 637 -8.10 24.71 -34.51
C SER A 637 -8.50 23.66 -35.54
N THR A 638 -7.53 22.79 -35.85
CA THR A 638 -7.75 21.58 -36.65
C THR A 638 -7.71 20.33 -35.80
N ASN A 639 -7.61 20.48 -34.51
CA ASN A 639 -7.57 19.34 -33.58
C ASN A 639 -8.95 18.65 -33.52
N SER A 640 -8.99 17.35 -33.89
CA SER A 640 -10.20 16.54 -34.00
C SER A 640 -10.93 16.29 -32.67
N ASN A 641 -10.29 16.56 -31.52
CA ASN A 641 -10.91 16.44 -30.21
C ASN A 641 -11.83 17.62 -29.85
N PHE A 642 -11.79 18.68 -30.67
CA PHE A 642 -12.57 19.89 -30.48
C PHE A 642 -13.60 20.11 -31.57
N HIS A 643 -14.65 20.83 -31.23
CA HIS A 643 -15.69 21.21 -32.19
C HIS A 643 -15.12 22.17 -33.24
N PRO A 644 -15.26 21.89 -34.55
CA PRO A 644 -14.57 22.64 -35.62
C PRO A 644 -14.97 24.12 -35.72
N GLY A 645 -16.18 24.48 -35.30
CA GLY A 645 -16.67 25.87 -35.31
C GLY A 645 -16.52 26.62 -34.00
N ARG A 646 -16.10 25.94 -32.89
CA ARG A 646 -16.03 26.53 -31.54
C ARG A 646 -14.72 26.11 -30.84
N SER A 647 -13.60 26.21 -31.57
CA SER A 647 -12.27 25.95 -31.05
C SER A 647 -11.22 26.84 -31.66
N ALA A 648 -10.14 27.07 -30.95
CA ALA A 648 -9.00 27.88 -31.39
C ALA A 648 -7.67 27.27 -30.92
N GLU A 649 -6.64 27.47 -31.71
CA GLU A 649 -5.24 27.29 -31.32
C GLU A 649 -4.68 28.63 -30.81
N LEU A 650 -3.95 28.53 -29.69
CA LEU A 650 -3.20 29.66 -29.13
C LEU A 650 -1.77 29.60 -29.65
N ARG A 651 -1.33 30.65 -30.37
CA ARG A 651 -0.01 30.70 -30.98
C ARG A 651 0.80 31.91 -30.53
N ILE A 652 2.11 31.71 -30.39
CA ILE A 652 3.09 32.76 -30.20
C ILE A 652 4.16 32.62 -31.29
N GLY A 653 4.21 33.57 -32.20
CA GLY A 653 5.04 33.42 -33.39
C GLY A 653 4.58 32.20 -34.22
N ASN A 654 5.47 31.25 -34.45
CA ASN A 654 5.17 29.99 -35.15
C ASN A 654 4.81 28.83 -34.20
N ASP A 655 5.00 29.00 -32.90
CA ASP A 655 4.76 27.93 -31.92
C ASP A 655 3.27 27.86 -31.54
N VAL A 656 2.70 26.68 -31.65
CA VAL A 656 1.41 26.34 -31.04
C VAL A 656 1.67 26.03 -29.57
N ILE A 657 1.14 26.86 -28.68
CA ILE A 657 1.34 26.71 -27.22
C ILE A 657 0.11 26.16 -26.51
N GLY A 658 -1.02 26.06 -27.20
CA GLY A 658 -2.21 25.48 -26.60
C GLY A 658 -3.36 25.36 -27.59
N VAL A 659 -4.39 24.65 -27.18
CA VAL A 659 -5.68 24.50 -27.88
C VAL A 659 -6.79 24.62 -26.86
N PHE A 660 -7.87 25.28 -27.26
CA PHE A 660 -9.05 25.44 -26.41
C PHE A 660 -10.34 25.53 -27.20
N GLY A 661 -11.45 25.20 -26.56
CA GLY A 661 -12.77 25.29 -27.14
C GLY A 661 -13.74 24.24 -26.61
N GLU A 662 -14.87 24.08 -27.29
CA GLU A 662 -15.84 23.04 -27.01
C GLU A 662 -15.29 21.67 -27.48
N ILE A 663 -15.43 20.67 -26.62
CA ILE A 663 -15.04 19.29 -26.96
C ILE A 663 -15.94 18.76 -28.08
N HIS A 664 -15.36 17.98 -28.99
CA HIS A 664 -16.13 17.38 -30.08
C HIS A 664 -17.23 16.46 -29.54
N PRO A 665 -18.46 16.51 -30.08
CA PRO A 665 -19.56 15.68 -29.63
C PRO A 665 -19.24 14.18 -29.59
N ASP A 666 -18.50 13.65 -30.56
CA ASP A 666 -18.11 12.24 -30.58
C ASP A 666 -17.17 11.87 -29.41
N VAL A 667 -16.26 12.78 -29.03
CA VAL A 667 -15.41 12.58 -27.84
C VAL A 667 -16.25 12.62 -26.57
N GLN A 668 -17.18 13.57 -26.50
CA GLN A 668 -18.07 13.71 -25.35
C GLN A 668 -18.99 12.49 -25.19
N GLU A 669 -19.49 11.91 -26.31
CA GLU A 669 -20.26 10.67 -26.31
C GLU A 669 -19.42 9.46 -25.85
N LYS A 670 -18.20 9.28 -26.39
CA LYS A 670 -17.28 8.23 -25.97
C LYS A 670 -16.85 8.34 -24.50
N MET A 671 -16.82 9.54 -23.96
CA MET A 671 -16.56 9.82 -22.54
C MET A 671 -17.82 9.66 -21.66
N GLU A 672 -18.97 9.37 -22.24
CA GLU A 672 -20.27 9.26 -21.57
C GLU A 672 -20.70 10.56 -20.85
N ILE A 673 -20.23 11.72 -21.30
CA ILE A 673 -20.62 13.01 -20.76
C ILE A 673 -21.95 13.43 -21.40
N LYS A 674 -23.01 13.52 -20.61
CA LYS A 674 -24.38 13.83 -21.05
C LYS A 674 -24.83 15.18 -20.48
N ARG A 675 -25.85 15.76 -21.09
CA ARG A 675 -26.63 16.94 -20.63
C ARG A 675 -25.97 18.31 -20.82
N GLU A 676 -24.66 18.46 -20.66
CA GLU A 676 -23.96 19.74 -20.71
C GLU A 676 -22.87 19.77 -21.79
N ARG A 677 -22.63 20.93 -22.37
CA ARG A 677 -21.46 21.15 -23.23
C ARG A 677 -20.22 21.31 -22.36
N VAL A 678 -19.12 20.80 -22.83
CA VAL A 678 -17.84 20.87 -22.11
C VAL A 678 -16.84 21.67 -22.92
N TYR A 679 -16.17 22.60 -22.25
CA TYR A 679 -15.10 23.42 -22.81
C TYR A 679 -13.80 23.08 -22.10
N ILE A 680 -12.74 22.84 -22.88
CA ILE A 680 -11.39 22.52 -22.38
C ILE A 680 -10.39 23.48 -22.99
N ALA A 681 -9.39 23.87 -22.21
CA ALA A 681 -8.16 24.48 -22.69
C ALA A 681 -6.98 23.68 -22.18
N GLU A 682 -6.07 23.28 -23.05
CA GLU A 682 -4.78 22.71 -22.67
C GLU A 682 -3.65 23.56 -23.22
N ILE A 683 -2.76 24.03 -22.33
CA ILE A 683 -1.69 24.98 -22.62
C ILE A 683 -0.36 24.39 -22.17
N ASP A 684 0.63 24.41 -23.05
CA ASP A 684 2.00 23.95 -22.83
C ASP A 684 2.80 25.03 -22.09
N LEU A 685 2.92 24.90 -20.76
CA LEU A 685 3.69 25.86 -19.94
C LEU A 685 5.18 25.79 -20.22
N THR A 686 5.71 24.63 -20.59
CA THR A 686 7.12 24.44 -20.94
C THR A 686 7.49 25.34 -22.11
N LYS A 687 6.59 25.46 -23.11
CA LYS A 687 6.77 26.38 -24.23
C LYS A 687 6.53 27.83 -23.85
N CYS A 688 5.60 28.10 -22.95
CA CYS A 688 5.28 29.47 -22.52
C CYS A 688 6.47 30.19 -21.86
N VAL A 689 7.33 29.49 -21.13
CA VAL A 689 8.48 30.05 -20.40
C VAL A 689 9.36 30.96 -21.27
N LYS A 690 9.55 30.57 -22.53
CA LYS A 690 10.37 31.35 -23.50
C LYS A 690 9.81 32.76 -23.79
N TYR A 691 8.51 32.94 -23.56
CA TYR A 691 7.77 34.16 -23.95
C TYR A 691 7.33 34.97 -22.76
N MET A 692 7.48 34.46 -21.54
CA MET A 692 7.12 35.16 -20.29
C MET A 692 8.00 36.41 -20.10
N LYS A 693 7.40 37.48 -19.62
CA LYS A 693 8.10 38.72 -19.24
C LYS A 693 7.93 38.97 -17.75
N ASN A 694 9.04 39.02 -17.05
CA ASN A 694 9.07 39.21 -15.60
C ASN A 694 8.94 40.65 -15.11
N SER A 695 8.64 41.61 -15.98
CA SER A 695 8.54 43.02 -15.56
C SER A 695 7.46 43.78 -16.34
N ASN A 696 6.52 44.32 -15.59
CA ASN A 696 5.62 45.37 -16.09
C ASN A 696 6.39 46.69 -16.14
N LYS A 697 6.50 47.29 -17.33
CA LYS A 697 7.06 48.64 -17.47
C LYS A 697 5.99 49.65 -17.11
N TYR A 698 6.33 50.54 -16.16
CA TYR A 698 5.48 51.69 -15.87
C TYR A 698 5.34 52.58 -17.11
N GLU A 699 4.09 52.84 -17.52
CA GLU A 699 3.74 53.87 -18.49
C GLU A 699 3.10 55.07 -17.77
N LYS A 700 3.50 56.28 -18.16
CA LYS A 700 2.90 57.49 -17.61
C LYS A 700 1.42 57.52 -17.92
N ILE A 701 0.59 57.88 -16.96
CA ILE A 701 -0.82 58.14 -17.17
C ILE A 701 -0.97 59.30 -18.14
N VAL A 702 -1.70 59.07 -19.23
CA VAL A 702 -1.94 60.08 -20.25
C VAL A 702 -2.91 61.14 -19.70
N LYS A 703 -2.51 62.40 -19.74
CA LYS A 703 -3.27 63.53 -19.19
C LYS A 703 -4.32 64.09 -20.15
N TYR A 704 -4.28 63.72 -21.41
CA TYR A 704 -5.17 64.22 -22.44
C TYR A 704 -6.40 63.30 -22.58
N PRO A 705 -7.61 63.94 -22.88
CA PRO A 705 -8.85 63.20 -22.98
C PRO A 705 -8.85 62.29 -24.21
N GLU A 706 -9.51 61.14 -24.05
CA GLU A 706 -9.81 60.19 -25.12
C GLU A 706 -11.05 60.69 -25.93
N VAL A 707 -11.12 60.20 -27.18
CA VAL A 707 -12.31 60.35 -28.02
C VAL A 707 -12.74 58.97 -28.51
N THR A 708 -14.01 58.64 -28.30
CA THR A 708 -14.57 57.36 -28.73
C THR A 708 -15.39 57.53 -30.00
N ARG A 709 -15.28 56.57 -30.94
CA ARG A 709 -16.10 56.50 -32.15
C ARG A 709 -16.58 55.07 -32.36
N ASP A 710 -17.85 54.91 -32.63
CA ASP A 710 -18.49 53.66 -32.90
C ASP A 710 -18.71 53.48 -34.39
N LEU A 711 -18.44 52.28 -34.89
CA LEU A 711 -18.67 51.91 -36.27
C LEU A 711 -19.34 50.53 -36.34
N ALA A 712 -20.38 50.42 -37.18
CA ALA A 712 -21.00 49.12 -37.49
C ALA A 712 -20.56 48.70 -38.89
N ILE A 713 -19.89 47.53 -38.97
CA ILE A 713 -19.22 47.07 -40.21
C ILE A 713 -19.87 45.76 -40.65
N VAL A 714 -20.34 45.71 -41.89
CA VAL A 714 -20.87 44.47 -42.51
C VAL A 714 -19.71 43.75 -43.21
N LEU A 715 -19.49 42.49 -42.82
CA LEU A 715 -18.37 41.67 -43.27
C LEU A 715 -18.86 40.27 -43.70
N SER A 716 -18.11 39.59 -44.55
CA SER A 716 -18.34 38.13 -44.72
C SER A 716 -18.18 37.39 -43.39
N LYS A 717 -18.98 36.34 -43.17
CA LYS A 717 -18.87 35.51 -41.97
C LYS A 717 -17.49 34.88 -41.79
N ASP A 718 -16.77 34.63 -42.88
CA ASP A 718 -15.43 34.00 -42.85
C ASP A 718 -14.32 34.96 -42.36
N VAL A 719 -14.58 36.27 -42.34
CA VAL A 719 -13.57 37.25 -41.86
C VAL A 719 -13.38 37.06 -40.36
N LEU A 720 -12.11 36.77 -39.97
CA LEU A 720 -11.69 36.72 -38.58
C LEU A 720 -11.53 38.17 -38.06
N VAL A 721 -12.47 38.58 -37.22
CA VAL A 721 -12.54 39.95 -36.71
C VAL A 721 -11.29 40.34 -35.92
N GLY A 722 -10.67 39.42 -35.21
CA GLY A 722 -9.42 39.63 -34.48
C GLY A 722 -8.27 40.09 -35.40
N ASN A 723 -8.13 39.46 -36.59
CA ASN A 723 -7.13 39.88 -37.57
C ASN A 723 -7.42 41.27 -38.14
N MET A 724 -8.69 41.58 -38.34
CA MET A 724 -9.10 42.94 -38.76
C MET A 724 -8.73 43.97 -37.70
N ILE A 725 -9.09 43.76 -36.43
CA ILE A 725 -8.74 44.68 -35.33
C ILE A 725 -7.23 44.89 -35.22
N GLU A 726 -6.42 43.84 -35.31
CA GLU A 726 -4.96 43.91 -35.28
C GLU A 726 -4.40 44.75 -36.44
N SER A 727 -5.02 44.65 -37.62
CA SER A 727 -4.68 45.49 -38.77
C SER A 727 -5.08 46.96 -38.55
N LEU A 728 -6.29 47.19 -38.04
CA LEU A 728 -6.81 48.53 -37.75
C LEU A 728 -5.98 49.27 -36.69
N LYS A 729 -5.53 48.61 -35.65
CA LYS A 729 -4.67 49.20 -34.60
C LYS A 729 -3.36 49.78 -35.16
N LYS A 730 -2.87 49.25 -36.30
CA LYS A 730 -1.62 49.70 -36.93
C LYS A 730 -1.81 50.90 -37.87
N VAL A 731 -3.04 51.24 -38.19
CA VAL A 731 -3.37 52.28 -39.20
C VAL A 731 -3.00 53.72 -38.74
N SER A 732 -3.11 53.92 -37.40
CA SER A 732 -2.77 55.21 -36.83
C SER A 732 -2.26 55.08 -35.39
N PRO A 733 -1.18 55.85 -35.00
CA PRO A 733 -0.62 55.78 -33.68
C PRO A 733 -1.52 56.37 -32.57
N ILE A 734 -2.59 57.08 -32.94
CA ILE A 734 -3.56 57.67 -32.00
C ILE A 734 -4.66 56.64 -31.62
N ILE A 735 -4.74 55.48 -32.26
CA ILE A 735 -5.66 54.42 -31.88
C ILE A 735 -5.11 53.74 -30.63
N GLU A 736 -5.77 53.97 -29.51
CA GLU A 736 -5.39 53.38 -28.24
C GLU A 736 -5.99 51.97 -28.07
N LYS A 737 -7.29 51.85 -28.41
CA LYS A 737 -8.05 50.60 -28.21
C LYS A 737 -9.15 50.45 -29.26
N ILE A 738 -9.45 49.23 -29.62
CA ILE A 738 -10.65 48.86 -30.41
C ILE A 738 -11.34 47.71 -29.73
N ASP A 739 -12.56 47.91 -29.35
CA ASP A 739 -13.40 46.87 -28.69
C ASP A 739 -14.58 46.52 -29.60
N ILE A 740 -15.01 45.24 -29.53
CA ILE A 740 -16.21 44.78 -30.18
C ILE A 740 -17.29 44.81 -29.10
N PHE A 741 -18.42 45.49 -29.37
CA PHE A 741 -19.53 45.53 -28.41
C PHE A 741 -20.79 44.88 -28.91
N ASP A 742 -20.93 44.59 -30.23
CA ASP A 742 -22.06 43.84 -30.78
C ASP A 742 -21.67 43.07 -32.03
N VAL A 743 -22.26 41.91 -32.23
CA VAL A 743 -22.19 41.12 -33.47
C VAL A 743 -23.59 40.66 -33.83
N TYR A 744 -24.11 41.13 -34.92
CA TYR A 744 -25.45 40.82 -35.37
C TYR A 744 -25.43 39.94 -36.63
N GLU A 745 -26.14 38.84 -36.60
CA GLU A 745 -26.44 37.95 -37.70
C GLU A 745 -27.94 37.70 -37.74
N GLY A 746 -28.67 38.13 -38.77
CA GLY A 746 -30.10 37.97 -38.84
C GLY A 746 -30.70 38.48 -40.13
N ASP A 747 -32.00 38.50 -40.23
CA ASP A 747 -32.80 38.74 -41.44
C ASP A 747 -32.59 40.08 -42.14
N LYS A 748 -31.92 41.03 -41.45
CA LYS A 748 -31.61 42.36 -42.01
C LYS A 748 -30.25 42.44 -42.69
N ILE A 749 -29.53 41.32 -42.81
CA ILE A 749 -28.21 41.20 -43.40
C ILE A 749 -28.18 39.93 -44.28
N GLU A 750 -27.42 39.96 -45.37
CA GLU A 750 -27.27 38.78 -46.23
C GLU A 750 -26.81 37.54 -45.44
N ALA A 751 -27.34 36.37 -45.76
CA ALA A 751 -27.14 35.14 -45.02
C ALA A 751 -25.66 34.74 -44.81
N ASN A 752 -24.74 35.18 -45.69
CA ASN A 752 -23.31 34.94 -45.65
C ASN A 752 -22.50 36.10 -44.98
N LYS A 753 -23.19 37.14 -44.49
CA LYS A 753 -22.58 38.30 -43.86
C LYS A 753 -22.92 38.41 -42.39
N LYS A 754 -22.12 39.14 -41.65
CA LYS A 754 -22.31 39.53 -40.23
C LYS A 754 -22.05 41.05 -40.09
N SER A 755 -22.77 41.69 -39.20
CA SER A 755 -22.48 43.09 -38.80
C SER A 755 -21.70 43.05 -37.47
N VAL A 756 -20.55 43.66 -37.45
CA VAL A 756 -19.68 43.81 -36.28
C VAL A 756 -19.65 45.27 -35.86
N ALA A 757 -20.11 45.56 -34.67
CA ALA A 757 -20.04 46.88 -34.07
C ALA A 757 -18.75 47.02 -33.21
N ILE A 758 -17.92 47.96 -33.56
CA ILE A 758 -16.67 48.26 -32.87
C ILE A 758 -16.66 49.66 -32.27
N SER A 759 -16.10 49.80 -31.09
CA SER A 759 -15.82 51.05 -30.41
C SER A 759 -14.32 51.35 -30.48
N ILE A 760 -13.94 52.45 -31.03
CA ILE A 760 -12.57 52.88 -31.30
C ILE A 760 -12.23 54.01 -30.34
N VAL A 761 -11.28 53.80 -29.45
CA VAL A 761 -10.74 54.80 -28.54
C VAL A 761 -9.50 55.43 -29.16
N LEU A 762 -9.57 56.74 -29.41
CA LEU A 762 -8.54 57.54 -29.96
C LEU A 762 -7.95 58.46 -28.91
N ARG A 763 -6.62 58.49 -28.73
CA ARG A 763 -5.94 59.38 -27.80
C ARG A 763 -4.52 59.71 -28.30
N ASN A 764 -4.12 60.92 -28.02
CA ASN A 764 -2.72 61.33 -28.23
C ASN A 764 -2.01 61.47 -26.87
N LYS A 765 -0.82 60.89 -26.74
CA LYS A 765 -0.05 60.95 -25.49
C LYS A 765 0.55 62.29 -25.16
N GLU A 766 0.63 63.21 -26.12
CA GLU A 766 1.34 64.49 -25.99
C GLU A 766 0.43 65.76 -26.06
N LYS A 767 -0.78 65.65 -26.71
CA LYS A 767 -1.71 66.76 -26.83
C LYS A 767 -3.16 66.33 -26.94
N THR A 768 -4.11 67.21 -26.81
CA THR A 768 -5.53 67.01 -27.14
C THR A 768 -5.71 66.78 -28.63
N LEU A 769 -6.50 65.80 -29.03
CA LEU A 769 -6.82 65.51 -30.43
C LEU A 769 -7.69 66.64 -31.03
N ASP A 770 -7.38 67.03 -32.27
CA ASP A 770 -8.26 67.86 -33.02
C ASP A 770 -9.14 67.04 -34.00
N GLU A 771 -10.22 67.67 -34.53
CA GLU A 771 -11.17 67.03 -35.44
C GLU A 771 -10.54 66.48 -36.73
N LYS A 772 -9.48 67.17 -37.24
CA LYS A 772 -8.79 66.72 -38.44
C LYS A 772 -8.00 65.41 -38.20
N GLU A 773 -7.36 65.30 -37.07
CA GLU A 773 -6.61 64.07 -36.70
C GLU A 773 -7.58 62.92 -36.53
N ILE A 774 -8.68 63.10 -35.84
CA ILE A 774 -9.74 62.13 -35.63
C ILE A 774 -10.30 61.63 -36.96
N ASN A 775 -10.73 62.56 -37.82
CA ASN A 775 -11.32 62.23 -39.10
C ASN A 775 -10.30 61.51 -40.01
N SER A 776 -9.05 61.97 -40.06
CA SER A 776 -8.00 61.26 -40.78
C SER A 776 -7.75 59.83 -40.31
N ALA A 777 -7.81 59.57 -39.02
CA ALA A 777 -7.67 58.19 -38.47
C ALA A 777 -8.86 57.35 -38.88
N ILE A 778 -10.09 57.85 -38.75
CA ILE A 778 -11.32 57.16 -39.17
C ILE A 778 -11.34 56.83 -40.64
N GLU A 779 -10.98 57.82 -41.51
CA GLU A 779 -10.89 57.57 -42.96
C GLU A 779 -9.90 56.49 -43.33
N LYS A 780 -8.73 56.40 -42.67
CA LYS A 780 -7.76 55.29 -42.82
C LYS A 780 -8.34 53.98 -42.39
N ILE A 781 -9.05 53.97 -41.28
CA ILE A 781 -9.73 52.75 -40.78
C ILE A 781 -10.73 52.24 -41.80
N LEU A 782 -11.57 53.13 -42.30
CA LEU A 782 -12.59 52.82 -43.29
C LEU A 782 -11.97 52.32 -44.60
N ALA A 783 -10.92 52.96 -45.08
CA ALA A 783 -10.18 52.57 -46.27
C ALA A 783 -9.58 51.14 -46.08
N THR A 784 -9.02 50.84 -44.92
CA THR A 784 -8.48 49.51 -44.61
C THR A 784 -9.58 48.45 -44.53
N ILE A 785 -10.72 48.73 -43.89
CA ILE A 785 -11.88 47.85 -43.81
C ILE A 785 -12.37 47.50 -45.24
N SER A 786 -12.57 48.50 -46.07
CA SER A 786 -13.06 48.28 -47.44
C SER A 786 -12.03 47.55 -48.32
N LYS A 787 -10.79 47.92 -48.25
CA LYS A 787 -9.75 47.39 -49.13
C LYS A 787 -9.32 45.96 -48.79
N ASP A 788 -9.06 45.71 -47.50
CA ASP A 788 -8.42 44.48 -47.04
C ASP A 788 -9.43 43.41 -46.58
N TYR A 789 -10.65 43.83 -46.25
CA TYR A 789 -11.72 42.93 -45.68
C TYR A 789 -13.02 42.96 -46.45
N ASN A 790 -13.11 43.76 -47.54
CA ASN A 790 -14.34 43.99 -48.32
C ASN A 790 -15.54 44.35 -47.41
N GLY A 791 -15.26 45.09 -46.35
CA GLY A 791 -16.27 45.51 -45.38
C GLY A 791 -16.95 46.78 -45.77
N GLU A 792 -18.24 46.86 -45.45
CA GLU A 792 -19.10 48.06 -45.71
C GLU A 792 -19.67 48.59 -44.39
N ILE A 793 -19.81 49.88 -44.27
CA ILE A 793 -20.49 50.48 -43.11
C ILE A 793 -21.98 50.24 -43.21
N ARG A 794 -22.55 49.73 -42.11
CA ARG A 794 -24.01 49.63 -41.99
C ARG A 794 -24.60 51.02 -41.83
N GLN A 795 -25.42 51.39 -42.75
CA GLN A 795 -26.24 52.67 -42.69
C GLN A 795 -27.31 52.55 -41.64
#